data_8b3d6f11c699172e3d648020bb7e6703
#
_entry.id   8b3d6f11c699172e3d648020bb7e6703
#
_cell.length_a   1.000
_cell.length_b   1.000
_cell.length_c   1.000
_cell.angle_alpha   90.00
_cell.angle_beta   90.00
_cell.angle_gamma   90.00
#
_symmetry.space_group_name_H-M   'P 1'
#
loop_
_entity.id
_entity.type
_entity.pdbx_description
1 polymer ?
#
loop_
_entity_poly.entity_id
_entity_poly.type
_entity_poly.pdbx_seq_one_letter_code
_entity_poly.pdbx_strand_id
1 'polypeptide(L)'
;MGIIVREMRGWWKSLRLAVLLVVGLLLPLGPGGQTAAPAPPALLLGTAWYPEQWPASRWDADLALMQQAGVRMVRVGEFAWSRMEPSEGQYDLDWLDRAVAAAAKRGIYTVVGTPSAAPPAWLTQKYPETLLIDEKGLRAEHGNRQQFNFDNPKYRELARKMAEQMAKRFGHNSWVLGWQIDNEYSDVSFDAGTKADFQQWLKARYGTLDNLNARWTTAYWSETYFDWNQIPIQTGYGNPGLLLSWMRFVSDTWRSYQKNQLEVIRANCDSRQFITTNMMGWFAGYDHYTVAKDLDLASWDDYIGQGHLDAAENGATHDLTRGFKGKNFWVMETQPGAVNWQKINNSLDKGEVRAMAWHDVGHGADAVSYWQWRSALNGQEEYHGTLLGADGTPAPLYDEVKQVGAEFAKAGPVLAGTSPKSEVAILHSYDSRWAIDWQKHNANYDPKEEIISYYRPLRAIAQSIDIVPATAALGGYKLVVAPGLNVLSDEAAKNLIEYVRNGGHLVMGQRTAMKNEDNGLQTERQPGPLADLLGGRVEQYYALLETVPVQGKFGAGKGRLWAELLSAKAADVEVLERYGKSNGWLDGQPAAITRAVGKGRITYIGAWLDDAGMKAAAAWMTEISGVRPAFGPVPYGVEVSARYGGRGTVYILENFANGADGGAACGDDGCAGRRDEAVGDFGGIRRGGAFGSPLRAGWGANPGIYKDRRGF
;
A
#
# COMPACT_ATOMS: atom_id res chain seq x y z
N MET A 1 11.33 21.28 8.28
CA MET A 1 11.79 20.17 7.46
C MET A 1 13.24 20.44 7.02
N GLY A 2 14.17 19.60 7.39
CA GLY A 2 15.58 19.72 7.03
C GLY A 2 16.01 18.47 6.23
N ILE A 3 16.73 18.69 5.13
CA ILE A 3 17.37 17.62 4.36
C ILE A 3 18.87 17.69 4.67
N ILE A 4 19.44 16.59 5.20
CA ILE A 4 20.87 16.48 5.48
C ILE A 4 21.49 15.50 4.48
N VAL A 5 22.48 15.96 3.71
CA VAL A 5 23.27 15.15 2.79
C VAL A 5 24.64 14.91 3.40
N ARG A 6 25.03 13.67 3.62
CA ARG A 6 26.37 13.29 4.06
C ARG A 6 27.18 12.77 2.88
N GLU A 7 28.12 13.58 2.40
CA GLU A 7 29.12 13.19 1.41
C GLU A 7 30.31 12.47 2.08
N MET A 8 30.67 11.32 1.55
CA MET A 8 31.96 10.70 1.87
C MET A 8 32.99 11.21 0.84
N ARG A 9 33.91 12.08 1.28
CA ARG A 9 35.04 12.52 0.45
C ARG A 9 36.11 11.44 0.43
N GLY A 10 36.28 10.82 -0.73
CA GLY A 10 37.49 10.09 -1.08
C GLY A 10 38.29 10.89 -2.11
N TRP A 11 39.53 11.23 -1.76
CA TRP A 11 40.46 11.95 -2.61
C TRP A 11 40.82 11.14 -3.86
N TRP A 12 40.76 11.77 -5.04
CA TRP A 12 41.75 11.59 -6.11
C TRP A 12 41.72 12.76 -7.08
N LYS A 13 42.87 13.48 -7.16
CA LYS A 13 43.16 14.54 -8.13
C LYS A 13 43.58 13.85 -9.45
N SER A 14 43.07 14.30 -10.57
CA SER A 14 43.84 14.44 -11.83
C SER A 14 43.05 15.28 -12.85
N LEU A 15 43.63 16.39 -13.20
CA LEU A 15 43.28 17.31 -14.28
C LEU A 15 43.52 16.59 -15.63
N ARG A 16 42.57 16.61 -16.57
CA ARG A 16 42.84 16.65 -18.00
C ARG A 16 41.82 17.51 -18.72
N LEU A 17 42.30 18.62 -19.25
CA LEU A 17 41.65 19.48 -20.24
C LEU A 17 41.45 18.69 -21.53
N ALA A 18 40.23 18.64 -22.08
CA ALA A 18 39.98 18.24 -23.46
C ALA A 18 39.15 19.34 -24.15
N VAL A 19 39.77 19.98 -25.13
CA VAL A 19 39.16 20.91 -26.06
C VAL A 19 38.33 20.12 -27.05
N LEU A 20 37.01 20.38 -27.11
CA LEU A 20 36.12 19.83 -28.13
C LEU A 20 35.86 20.86 -29.22
N LEU A 21 36.34 20.55 -30.40
CA LEU A 21 36.00 21.20 -31.67
C LEU A 21 34.51 20.93 -32.01
N VAL A 22 33.73 22.00 -32.19
CA VAL A 22 32.37 21.94 -32.75
C VAL A 22 32.48 21.94 -34.29
N VAL A 23 32.20 20.77 -34.87
CA VAL A 23 31.92 20.66 -36.32
C VAL A 23 30.42 20.63 -36.50
N GLY A 24 29.84 21.73 -36.98
CA GLY A 24 28.43 21.81 -37.34
C GLY A 24 28.15 21.02 -38.62
N LEU A 25 27.44 19.91 -38.51
CA LEU A 25 26.78 19.24 -39.64
C LEU A 25 25.36 19.77 -39.75
N LEU A 26 25.09 20.56 -40.77
CA LEU A 26 23.75 20.91 -41.21
C LEU A 26 23.14 19.68 -41.90
N LEU A 27 22.22 18.98 -41.20
CA LEU A 27 21.33 17.99 -41.81
C LEU A 27 20.00 18.67 -42.19
N PRO A 28 19.38 18.33 -43.31
CA PRO A 28 18.16 18.94 -43.74
C PRO A 28 16.98 18.57 -42.83
N LEU A 29 16.22 19.55 -42.41
CA LEU A 29 14.97 19.40 -41.66
C LEU A 29 13.93 18.67 -42.53
N GLY A 30 13.68 17.41 -42.20
CA GLY A 30 12.51 16.68 -42.67
C GLY A 30 11.24 17.18 -41.95
N PRO A 31 10.04 16.99 -42.55
CA PRO A 31 8.82 17.56 -42.01
C PRO A 31 8.45 16.91 -40.66
N GLY A 32 8.36 17.71 -39.61
CA GLY A 32 7.54 17.44 -38.42
C GLY A 32 8.09 16.45 -37.41
N GLY A 33 9.41 16.36 -37.20
CA GLY A 33 9.95 15.60 -36.06
C GLY A 33 9.60 16.26 -34.73
N GLN A 34 8.72 15.68 -33.92
CA GLN A 34 8.59 16.07 -32.51
C GLN A 34 9.97 15.94 -31.85
N THR A 35 10.48 17.04 -31.32
CA THR A 35 11.70 16.99 -30.52
C THR A 35 11.48 16.05 -29.35
N ALA A 36 12.40 15.09 -29.18
CA ALA A 36 12.32 14.13 -28.05
C ALA A 36 12.16 14.92 -26.73
N ALA A 37 11.25 14.44 -25.88
CA ALA A 37 11.07 15.04 -24.57
C ALA A 37 12.38 14.93 -23.74
N PRO A 38 12.73 15.92 -22.91
CA PRO A 38 13.84 15.80 -21.97
C PRO A 38 13.60 14.63 -21.03
N ALA A 39 14.64 14.18 -20.30
CA ALA A 39 14.45 13.17 -19.25
C ALA A 39 13.54 13.73 -18.14
N PRO A 40 12.59 12.96 -17.63
CA PRO A 40 11.71 13.40 -16.55
C PRO A 40 12.53 13.66 -15.27
N PRO A 41 12.09 14.59 -14.40
CA PRO A 41 12.66 14.75 -13.08
C PRO A 41 12.63 13.45 -12.29
N ALA A 42 13.63 13.22 -11.45
CA ALA A 42 13.71 12.02 -10.60
C ALA A 42 12.65 11.98 -9.48
N LEU A 43 12.10 13.13 -9.12
CA LEU A 43 10.99 13.30 -8.19
C LEU A 43 9.93 14.14 -8.88
N LEU A 44 8.72 13.61 -8.99
CA LEU A 44 7.61 14.19 -9.74
C LEU A 44 6.50 14.68 -8.82
N LEU A 45 6.06 15.91 -9.04
CA LEU A 45 4.78 16.40 -8.54
C LEU A 45 3.77 16.28 -9.67
N GLY A 46 2.62 15.65 -9.39
CA GLY A 46 1.58 15.39 -10.35
C GLY A 46 0.19 15.82 -9.89
N THR A 47 -0.78 15.71 -10.80
CA THR A 47 -2.21 15.84 -10.50
C THR A 47 -3.04 15.11 -11.54
N ALA A 48 -4.21 14.58 -11.14
CA ALA A 48 -5.23 14.17 -12.09
C ALA A 48 -5.84 15.40 -12.78
N TRP A 49 -5.95 15.34 -14.09
CA TRP A 49 -6.50 16.40 -14.91
C TRP A 49 -7.51 15.82 -15.90
N TYR A 50 -8.73 16.36 -15.91
CA TYR A 50 -9.84 15.90 -16.73
C TYR A 50 -10.20 16.96 -17.77
N PRO A 51 -9.42 17.10 -18.86
CA PRO A 51 -9.64 18.12 -19.91
C PRO A 51 -10.99 17.98 -20.60
N GLU A 52 -11.57 16.77 -20.64
CA GLU A 52 -12.89 16.50 -21.20
C GLU A 52 -14.05 17.16 -20.46
N GLN A 53 -13.85 17.51 -19.19
CA GLN A 53 -14.87 18.16 -18.35
C GLN A 53 -14.90 19.68 -18.53
N TRP A 54 -13.93 20.26 -19.23
CA TRP A 54 -13.77 21.72 -19.37
C TRP A 54 -13.58 22.13 -20.83
N PRO A 55 -14.06 23.35 -21.21
CA PRO A 55 -13.80 23.88 -22.54
C PRO A 55 -12.29 23.98 -22.84
N ALA A 56 -11.88 23.62 -24.07
CA ALA A 56 -10.48 23.65 -24.47
C ALA A 56 -9.80 25.03 -24.30
N SER A 57 -10.56 26.11 -24.32
CA SER A 57 -10.09 27.48 -24.07
C SER A 57 -9.55 27.68 -22.63
N ARG A 58 -9.92 26.80 -21.69
CA ARG A 58 -9.43 26.84 -20.30
C ARG A 58 -8.12 26.10 -20.09
N TRP A 59 -7.80 25.13 -20.94
CA TRP A 59 -6.66 24.23 -20.73
C TRP A 59 -5.34 24.95 -20.58
N ASP A 60 -5.09 25.99 -21.40
CA ASP A 60 -3.82 26.72 -21.32
C ASP A 60 -3.65 27.49 -20.01
N ALA A 61 -4.74 28.07 -19.48
CA ALA A 61 -4.73 28.75 -18.18
C ALA A 61 -4.49 27.75 -17.02
N ASP A 62 -5.16 26.60 -17.05
CA ASP A 62 -5.00 25.56 -16.04
C ASP A 62 -3.56 24.98 -16.06
N LEU A 63 -3.03 24.67 -17.25
CA LEU A 63 -1.66 24.19 -17.41
C LEU A 63 -0.61 25.22 -17.03
N ALA A 64 -0.89 26.54 -17.22
CA ALA A 64 -0.01 27.60 -16.75
C ALA A 64 0.06 27.67 -15.23
N LEU A 65 -1.06 27.49 -14.53
CA LEU A 65 -1.10 27.40 -13.06
C LEU A 65 -0.43 26.12 -12.57
N MET A 66 -0.63 24.97 -13.22
CA MET A 66 0.10 23.72 -12.94
C MET A 66 1.61 23.94 -13.03
N GLN A 67 2.09 24.54 -14.13
CA GLN A 67 3.51 24.83 -14.31
C GLN A 67 4.05 25.76 -13.21
N GLN A 68 3.28 26.79 -12.79
CA GLN A 68 3.64 27.69 -11.69
C GLN A 68 3.70 26.97 -10.34
N ALA A 69 2.83 25.97 -10.11
CA ALA A 69 2.86 25.13 -8.92
C ALA A 69 3.99 24.09 -8.93
N GLY A 70 4.77 24.00 -10.01
CA GLY A 70 5.82 22.99 -10.14
C GLY A 70 5.32 21.60 -10.52
N VAL A 71 4.06 21.45 -10.94
CA VAL A 71 3.50 20.21 -11.49
C VAL A 71 4.27 19.84 -12.77
N ARG A 72 4.72 18.60 -12.84
CA ARG A 72 5.50 18.04 -13.94
C ARG A 72 4.85 16.84 -14.60
N MET A 73 3.75 16.36 -14.03
CA MET A 73 3.01 15.22 -14.55
C MET A 73 1.51 15.45 -14.38
N VAL A 74 0.73 15.05 -15.38
CA VAL A 74 -0.72 14.94 -15.30
C VAL A 74 -1.15 13.51 -15.62
N ARG A 75 -2.14 12.99 -14.89
CA ARG A 75 -2.87 11.77 -15.24
C ARG A 75 -4.15 12.17 -15.95
N VAL A 76 -4.45 11.51 -17.08
CA VAL A 76 -5.60 11.84 -17.95
C VAL A 76 -6.25 10.59 -18.49
N GLY A 77 -7.54 10.64 -18.73
CA GLY A 77 -8.27 9.73 -19.60
C GLY A 77 -8.94 8.55 -18.91
N GLU A 78 -8.64 8.24 -17.66
CA GLU A 78 -9.08 7.03 -16.96
C GLU A 78 -10.60 6.88 -16.78
N PHE A 79 -11.37 7.95 -16.99
CA PHE A 79 -12.84 7.93 -16.91
C PHE A 79 -13.51 8.42 -18.20
N ALA A 80 -12.76 8.66 -19.27
CA ALA A 80 -13.24 9.36 -20.45
C ALA A 80 -13.71 8.44 -21.60
N TRP A 81 -14.10 7.17 -21.33
CA TRP A 81 -14.43 6.21 -22.39
C TRP A 81 -15.55 6.70 -23.31
N SER A 82 -16.64 7.24 -22.76
CA SER A 82 -17.74 7.78 -23.58
C SER A 82 -17.34 8.91 -24.51
N ARG A 83 -16.30 9.69 -24.14
CA ARG A 83 -15.74 10.74 -24.97
C ARG A 83 -14.76 10.20 -26.03
N MET A 84 -14.03 9.14 -25.69
CA MET A 84 -13.06 8.50 -26.57
C MET A 84 -13.72 7.57 -27.60
N GLU A 85 -14.87 6.96 -27.26
CA GLU A 85 -15.64 6.06 -28.10
C GLU A 85 -17.14 6.34 -27.92
N PRO A 86 -17.67 7.40 -28.58
CA PRO A 86 -19.07 7.81 -28.46
C PRO A 86 -20.08 6.74 -28.90
N SER A 87 -19.67 5.84 -29.80
CA SER A 87 -20.40 4.65 -30.21
C SER A 87 -19.41 3.55 -30.56
N GLU A 88 -19.85 2.30 -30.49
CA GLU A 88 -18.98 1.14 -30.67
C GLU A 88 -18.15 1.21 -31.95
N GLY A 89 -16.83 1.14 -31.79
CA GLY A 89 -15.87 1.17 -32.92
C GLY A 89 -15.62 2.54 -33.52
N GLN A 90 -16.25 3.60 -33.01
CA GLN A 90 -16.03 4.99 -33.46
C GLN A 90 -15.15 5.72 -32.44
N TYR A 91 -13.85 5.76 -32.70
CA TYR A 91 -12.88 6.34 -31.78
C TYR A 91 -12.59 7.81 -32.09
N ASP A 92 -12.70 8.70 -31.08
CA ASP A 92 -12.28 10.10 -31.11
C ASP A 92 -11.19 10.33 -30.04
N LEU A 93 -9.93 10.19 -30.40
CA LEU A 93 -8.78 10.45 -29.55
C LEU A 93 -8.11 11.79 -29.82
N ASP A 94 -8.60 12.57 -30.81
CA ASP A 94 -7.94 13.80 -31.23
C ASP A 94 -7.98 14.90 -30.17
N TRP A 95 -9.05 14.96 -29.39
CA TRP A 95 -9.12 15.89 -28.26
C TRP A 95 -8.10 15.58 -27.19
N LEU A 96 -7.88 14.30 -26.88
CA LEU A 96 -6.91 13.86 -25.88
C LEU A 96 -5.47 14.11 -26.37
N ASP A 97 -5.22 13.87 -27.67
CA ASP A 97 -3.93 14.19 -28.29
C ASP A 97 -3.60 15.69 -28.18
N ARG A 98 -4.59 16.56 -28.44
CA ARG A 98 -4.44 18.02 -28.23
C ARG A 98 -4.16 18.37 -26.76
N ALA A 99 -4.81 17.69 -25.80
CA ALA A 99 -4.58 17.91 -24.37
C ALA A 99 -3.16 17.49 -23.96
N VAL A 100 -2.71 16.31 -24.39
CA VAL A 100 -1.33 15.82 -24.16
C VAL A 100 -0.31 16.79 -24.80
N ALA A 101 -0.55 17.26 -26.03
CA ALA A 101 0.32 18.22 -26.68
C ALA A 101 0.35 19.59 -25.97
N ALA A 102 -0.78 20.02 -25.40
CA ALA A 102 -0.85 21.26 -24.62
C ALA A 102 -0.03 21.14 -23.30
N ALA A 103 -0.14 20.02 -22.58
CA ALA A 103 0.67 19.73 -21.41
C ALA A 103 2.18 19.69 -21.76
N ALA A 104 2.54 19.02 -22.85
CA ALA A 104 3.90 18.93 -23.35
C ALA A 104 4.53 20.30 -23.65
N LYS A 105 3.79 21.24 -24.22
CA LYS A 105 4.25 22.63 -24.48
C LYS A 105 4.62 23.36 -23.17
N ARG A 106 4.06 22.96 -22.05
CA ARG A 106 4.35 23.50 -20.73
C ARG A 106 5.43 22.70 -19.97
N GLY A 107 6.02 21.69 -20.60
CA GLY A 107 7.01 20.80 -19.96
C GLY A 107 6.39 19.85 -18.93
N ILE A 108 5.12 19.50 -19.09
CA ILE A 108 4.36 18.61 -18.24
C ILE A 108 4.19 17.26 -18.96
N TYR A 109 4.63 16.19 -18.34
CA TYR A 109 4.48 14.81 -18.82
C TYR A 109 3.07 14.31 -18.58
N THR A 110 2.72 13.20 -19.26
CA THR A 110 1.41 12.58 -19.13
C THR A 110 1.53 11.12 -18.71
N VAL A 111 0.70 10.69 -17.77
CA VAL A 111 0.33 9.29 -17.53
C VAL A 111 -1.06 9.10 -18.15
N VAL A 112 -1.20 8.13 -19.04
CA VAL A 112 -2.47 7.86 -19.72
C VAL A 112 -3.19 6.72 -18.99
N GLY A 113 -4.41 7.01 -18.51
CA GLY A 113 -5.27 6.00 -17.90
C GLY A 113 -6.15 5.31 -18.92
N THR A 114 -6.26 3.95 -18.86
CA THR A 114 -7.28 3.25 -19.65
C THR A 114 -8.64 3.46 -19.00
N PRO A 115 -9.70 3.79 -19.78
CA PRO A 115 -10.95 4.30 -19.21
C PRO A 115 -11.91 3.20 -18.75
N SER A 116 -11.40 2.01 -18.54
CA SER A 116 -12.23 0.82 -18.30
C SER A 116 -12.92 0.80 -16.93
N ALA A 117 -12.57 1.69 -15.99
CA ALA A 117 -13.32 1.88 -14.75
C ALA A 117 -14.73 2.50 -14.97
N ALA A 118 -14.94 3.21 -16.09
CA ALA A 118 -16.19 3.92 -16.38
C ALA A 118 -16.68 3.64 -17.81
N PRO A 119 -17.35 2.49 -18.03
CA PRO A 119 -17.85 2.12 -19.37
C PRO A 119 -18.92 3.10 -19.86
N PRO A 120 -19.00 3.34 -21.20
CA PRO A 120 -19.99 4.24 -21.76
C PRO A 120 -21.40 3.64 -21.77
N ALA A 121 -22.42 4.51 -21.82
CA ALA A 121 -23.81 4.10 -21.76
C ALA A 121 -24.21 3.15 -22.92
N TRP A 122 -23.66 3.36 -24.13
CA TRP A 122 -23.94 2.50 -25.28
C TRP A 122 -23.50 1.04 -25.02
N LEU A 123 -22.39 0.84 -24.26
CA LEU A 123 -21.85 -0.48 -23.93
C LEU A 123 -22.79 -1.22 -22.99
N THR A 124 -23.15 -0.61 -21.89
CA THR A 124 -24.02 -1.21 -20.85
C THR A 124 -25.45 -1.41 -21.36
N GLN A 125 -25.92 -0.56 -22.30
CA GLN A 125 -27.22 -0.72 -22.95
C GLN A 125 -27.23 -1.86 -23.95
N LYS A 126 -26.20 -1.97 -24.79
CA LYS A 126 -26.10 -2.99 -25.84
C LYS A 126 -25.74 -4.37 -25.28
N TYR A 127 -24.92 -4.40 -24.23
CA TYR A 127 -24.39 -5.60 -23.62
C TYR A 127 -24.67 -5.62 -22.10
N PRO A 128 -25.94 -5.69 -21.66
CA PRO A 128 -26.31 -5.61 -20.25
C PRO A 128 -25.73 -6.76 -19.40
N GLU A 129 -25.29 -7.86 -20.02
CA GLU A 129 -24.57 -8.94 -19.37
C GLU A 129 -23.16 -8.54 -18.88
N THR A 130 -22.65 -7.39 -19.32
CA THR A 130 -21.38 -6.84 -18.83
C THR A 130 -21.52 -6.13 -17.48
N LEU A 131 -22.75 -5.86 -17.06
CA LEU A 131 -23.00 -5.22 -15.77
C LEU A 131 -22.81 -6.22 -14.61
N LEU A 132 -22.23 -5.71 -13.53
CA LEU A 132 -22.00 -6.47 -12.29
C LEU A 132 -23.33 -6.95 -11.69
N ILE A 133 -23.33 -8.16 -11.17
CA ILE A 133 -24.40 -8.72 -10.34
C ILE A 133 -23.88 -8.84 -8.91
N ASP A 134 -24.57 -8.24 -7.96
CA ASP A 134 -24.18 -8.29 -6.54
C ASP A 134 -24.51 -9.63 -5.87
N GLU A 135 -24.10 -9.82 -4.62
CA GLU A 135 -24.35 -11.03 -3.83
C GLU A 135 -25.84 -11.37 -3.66
N LYS A 136 -26.72 -10.40 -3.85
CA LYS A 136 -28.18 -10.59 -3.75
C LYS A 136 -28.82 -10.92 -5.09
N GLY A 137 -28.02 -11.02 -6.15
CA GLY A 137 -28.47 -11.26 -7.51
C GLY A 137 -29.02 -10.02 -8.21
N LEU A 138 -28.79 -8.81 -7.69
CA LEU A 138 -29.23 -7.57 -8.31
C LEU A 138 -28.17 -7.09 -9.29
N ARG A 139 -28.61 -6.83 -10.53
CA ARG A 139 -27.74 -6.26 -11.56
C ARG A 139 -27.54 -4.77 -11.29
N ALA A 140 -26.29 -4.31 -11.40
CA ALA A 140 -25.96 -2.89 -11.39
C ALA A 140 -26.58 -2.18 -12.62
N GLU A 141 -26.80 -0.89 -12.51
CA GLU A 141 -27.25 -0.04 -13.60
C GLU A 141 -26.15 0.93 -14.01
N HIS A 142 -26.27 1.49 -15.23
CA HIS A 142 -25.36 2.52 -15.71
C HIS A 142 -25.48 3.81 -14.86
N GLY A 143 -24.39 4.56 -14.71
CA GLY A 143 -24.38 5.89 -14.07
C GLY A 143 -23.42 6.01 -12.90
N ASN A 144 -22.55 5.02 -12.70
CA ASN A 144 -21.47 5.06 -11.73
C ASN A 144 -20.17 4.51 -12.37
N ARG A 145 -19.05 4.53 -11.63
CA ARG A 145 -17.85 3.77 -11.99
C ARG A 145 -17.93 2.35 -11.42
N GLN A 146 -17.16 1.40 -12.00
CA GLN A 146 -17.01 0.01 -11.55
C GLN A 146 -18.33 -0.79 -11.49
N GLN A 147 -19.33 -0.43 -12.28
CA GLN A 147 -20.57 -1.19 -12.39
C GLN A 147 -20.48 -2.37 -13.37
N PHE A 148 -19.30 -2.76 -13.80
CA PHE A 148 -19.04 -3.80 -14.77
C PHE A 148 -18.54 -5.09 -14.12
N ASN A 149 -18.77 -6.21 -14.80
CA ASN A 149 -18.13 -7.48 -14.48
C ASN A 149 -16.81 -7.61 -15.25
N PHE A 150 -15.68 -7.43 -14.53
CA PHE A 150 -14.34 -7.53 -15.09
C PHE A 150 -13.96 -8.95 -15.57
N ASP A 151 -14.75 -9.98 -15.19
CA ASP A 151 -14.59 -11.36 -15.67
C ASP A 151 -15.38 -11.63 -16.96
N ASN A 152 -16.32 -10.76 -17.32
CA ASN A 152 -17.15 -10.92 -18.51
C ASN A 152 -16.32 -10.85 -19.83
N PRO A 153 -16.37 -11.88 -20.70
CA PRO A 153 -15.56 -11.91 -21.91
C PRO A 153 -15.80 -10.74 -22.87
N LYS A 154 -17.06 -10.28 -23.01
CA LYS A 154 -17.41 -9.14 -23.87
C LYS A 154 -16.84 -7.84 -23.31
N TYR A 155 -16.90 -7.63 -22.00
CA TYR A 155 -16.28 -6.48 -21.37
C TYR A 155 -14.77 -6.45 -21.59
N ARG A 156 -14.10 -7.58 -21.36
CA ARG A 156 -12.66 -7.75 -21.59
C ARG A 156 -12.27 -7.50 -23.04
N GLU A 157 -13.07 -7.95 -24.01
CA GLU A 157 -12.86 -7.69 -25.45
C GLU A 157 -12.88 -6.19 -25.73
N LEU A 158 -13.89 -5.48 -25.23
CA LEU A 158 -14.07 -4.04 -25.50
C LEU A 158 -13.01 -3.19 -24.78
N ALA A 159 -12.71 -3.50 -23.50
CA ALA A 159 -11.64 -2.84 -22.74
C ALA A 159 -10.26 -3.02 -23.43
N ARG A 160 -9.97 -4.24 -23.92
CA ARG A 160 -8.76 -4.53 -24.68
C ARG A 160 -8.67 -3.70 -25.97
N LYS A 161 -9.77 -3.61 -26.75
CA LYS A 161 -9.82 -2.81 -27.98
C LYS A 161 -9.57 -1.33 -27.69
N MET A 162 -10.19 -0.80 -26.65
CA MET A 162 -10.00 0.60 -26.24
C MET A 162 -8.54 0.85 -25.84
N ALA A 163 -7.96 0.01 -24.99
CA ALA A 163 -6.56 0.10 -24.58
C ALA A 163 -5.61 0.01 -25.80
N GLU A 164 -5.91 -0.85 -26.78
CA GLU A 164 -5.13 -0.99 -28.01
C GLU A 164 -5.15 0.29 -28.86
N GLN A 165 -6.33 0.92 -29.04
CA GLN A 165 -6.44 2.18 -29.81
C GLN A 165 -5.66 3.31 -29.12
N MET A 166 -5.78 3.41 -27.80
CA MET A 166 -5.00 4.38 -27.03
C MET A 166 -3.49 4.12 -27.16
N ALA A 167 -3.04 2.87 -27.03
CA ALA A 167 -1.63 2.52 -27.11
C ALA A 167 -1.05 2.78 -28.52
N LYS A 168 -1.80 2.52 -29.60
CA LYS A 168 -1.41 2.89 -30.96
C LYS A 168 -1.24 4.39 -31.14
N ARG A 169 -2.04 5.20 -30.43
CA ARG A 169 -1.98 6.67 -30.52
C ARG A 169 -0.88 7.27 -29.67
N PHE A 170 -0.70 6.80 -28.44
CA PHE A 170 0.15 7.45 -27.44
C PHE A 170 1.42 6.65 -27.09
N GLY A 171 1.53 5.39 -27.50
CA GLY A 171 2.61 4.49 -27.12
C GLY A 171 4.01 4.93 -27.57
N HIS A 172 4.12 5.77 -28.60
CA HIS A 172 5.41 6.31 -29.06
C HIS A 172 5.56 7.82 -28.79
N ASN A 173 4.65 8.42 -28.02
CA ASN A 173 4.74 9.82 -27.66
C ASN A 173 5.77 10.00 -26.54
N SER A 174 6.81 10.81 -26.80
CA SER A 174 7.90 11.03 -25.85
C SER A 174 7.50 11.77 -24.58
N TRP A 175 6.36 12.45 -24.55
CA TRP A 175 5.81 13.12 -23.40
C TRP A 175 4.87 12.24 -22.57
N VAL A 176 4.62 11.00 -22.98
CA VAL A 176 3.89 9.99 -22.21
C VAL A 176 4.91 9.17 -21.40
N LEU A 177 4.83 9.24 -20.06
CA LEU A 177 5.69 8.52 -19.14
C LEU A 177 5.29 7.05 -19.01
N GLY A 178 3.98 6.81 -19.03
CA GLY A 178 3.46 5.46 -18.78
C GLY A 178 1.94 5.42 -18.77
N TRP A 179 1.44 4.29 -18.31
CA TRP A 179 0.05 3.88 -18.36
C TRP A 179 -0.46 3.48 -17.00
N GLN A 180 -1.68 3.92 -16.68
CA GLN A 180 -2.46 3.35 -15.59
C GLN A 180 -3.57 2.49 -16.20
N ILE A 181 -3.66 1.21 -15.82
CA ILE A 181 -4.76 0.34 -16.25
C ILE A 181 -5.90 0.47 -15.27
N ASP A 182 -7.09 0.87 -15.77
CA ASP A 182 -8.31 0.99 -14.97
C ASP A 182 -8.13 1.95 -13.77
N ASN A 183 -8.93 1.80 -12.72
CA ASN A 183 -8.84 2.59 -11.48
C ASN A 183 -9.35 1.80 -10.29
N GLU A 184 -8.54 1.66 -9.23
CA GLU A 184 -8.93 1.14 -7.92
C GLU A 184 -9.79 -0.14 -7.99
N TYR A 185 -9.22 -1.25 -8.44
CA TYR A 185 -9.94 -2.53 -8.51
C TYR A 185 -10.70 -2.83 -7.20
N SER A 186 -11.99 -3.13 -7.28
CA SER A 186 -12.79 -3.29 -6.08
C SER A 186 -13.84 -4.41 -6.14
N ASP A 187 -14.86 -4.24 -6.95
CA ASP A 187 -16.05 -5.11 -6.92
C ASP A 187 -15.86 -6.38 -7.74
N VAL A 188 -16.58 -7.45 -7.38
CA VAL A 188 -16.63 -8.72 -8.10
C VAL A 188 -18.08 -9.06 -8.40
N SER A 189 -18.34 -9.71 -9.56
CA SER A 189 -19.68 -10.15 -9.93
C SER A 189 -20.00 -11.54 -9.42
N PHE A 190 -21.27 -11.76 -9.04
CA PHE A 190 -21.80 -13.04 -8.54
C PHE A 190 -22.72 -13.70 -9.57
N ASP A 191 -22.46 -13.50 -10.85
CA ASP A 191 -23.24 -14.10 -11.92
C ASP A 191 -22.84 -15.58 -12.22
N ALA A 192 -23.63 -16.21 -13.09
CA ALA A 192 -23.41 -17.61 -13.45
C ALA A 192 -22.10 -17.83 -14.22
N GLY A 193 -21.63 -16.84 -14.99
CA GLY A 193 -20.36 -16.92 -15.72
C GLY A 193 -19.19 -16.95 -14.76
N THR A 194 -19.11 -15.96 -13.86
CA THR A 194 -18.08 -15.87 -12.82
C THR A 194 -18.07 -17.12 -11.93
N LYS A 195 -19.28 -17.68 -11.61
CA LYS A 195 -19.36 -18.95 -10.89
C LYS A 195 -18.74 -20.11 -11.67
N ALA A 196 -19.01 -20.21 -12.96
CA ALA A 196 -18.46 -21.27 -13.79
C ALA A 196 -16.93 -21.15 -13.90
N ASP A 197 -16.40 -19.94 -14.04
CA ASP A 197 -14.96 -19.67 -14.08
C ASP A 197 -14.28 -19.99 -12.75
N PHE A 198 -14.91 -19.70 -11.63
CA PHE A 198 -14.43 -20.12 -10.31
C PHE A 198 -14.37 -21.66 -10.19
N GLN A 199 -15.39 -22.37 -10.66
CA GLN A 199 -15.41 -23.83 -10.64
C GLN A 199 -14.30 -24.44 -11.52
N GLN A 200 -14.01 -23.84 -12.67
CA GLN A 200 -12.88 -24.26 -13.53
C GLN A 200 -11.52 -23.95 -12.85
N TRP A 201 -11.38 -22.80 -12.21
CA TRP A 201 -10.19 -22.45 -11.44
C TRP A 201 -9.94 -23.45 -10.31
N LEU A 202 -10.98 -23.84 -9.57
CA LEU A 202 -10.90 -24.88 -8.53
C LEU A 202 -10.44 -26.22 -9.12
N LYS A 203 -11.02 -26.63 -10.26
CA LYS A 203 -10.64 -27.86 -10.95
C LYS A 203 -9.15 -27.84 -11.37
N ALA A 204 -8.69 -26.73 -11.88
CA ALA A 204 -7.26 -26.55 -12.24
C ALA A 204 -6.35 -26.61 -11.01
N ARG A 205 -6.78 -26.05 -9.87
CA ARG A 205 -6.00 -26.00 -8.63
C ARG A 205 -5.96 -27.34 -7.89
N TYR A 206 -7.09 -28.00 -7.74
CA TYR A 206 -7.22 -29.20 -6.91
C TYR A 206 -7.16 -30.51 -7.70
N GLY A 207 -7.35 -30.49 -9.01
CA GLY A 207 -7.30 -31.63 -9.92
C GLY A 207 -8.53 -32.52 -9.82
N THR A 208 -8.85 -33.06 -8.63
CA THR A 208 -9.98 -33.93 -8.39
C THR A 208 -10.87 -33.43 -7.26
N LEU A 209 -12.17 -33.81 -7.29
CA LEU A 209 -13.10 -33.50 -6.20
C LEU A 209 -12.71 -34.19 -4.88
N ASP A 210 -12.18 -35.41 -4.96
CA ASP A 210 -11.71 -36.10 -3.76
C ASP A 210 -10.60 -35.34 -3.06
N ASN A 211 -9.65 -34.81 -3.82
CA ASN A 211 -8.58 -33.96 -3.25
C ASN A 211 -9.14 -32.67 -2.65
N LEU A 212 -10.04 -31.97 -3.35
CA LEU A 212 -10.71 -30.77 -2.83
C LEU A 212 -11.47 -31.08 -1.55
N ASN A 213 -12.30 -32.10 -1.57
CA ASN A 213 -13.13 -32.53 -0.42
C ASN A 213 -12.27 -32.89 0.80
N ALA A 214 -11.15 -33.59 0.58
CA ALA A 214 -10.21 -33.92 1.64
C ALA A 214 -9.55 -32.68 2.23
N ARG A 215 -9.05 -31.77 1.38
CA ARG A 215 -8.36 -30.55 1.82
C ARG A 215 -9.28 -29.55 2.53
N TRP A 216 -10.55 -29.47 2.13
CA TRP A 216 -11.55 -28.61 2.76
C TRP A 216 -12.30 -29.28 3.91
N THR A 217 -12.09 -30.58 4.13
CA THR A 217 -12.80 -31.37 5.15
C THR A 217 -14.32 -31.27 4.98
N THR A 218 -14.80 -31.40 3.75
CA THR A 218 -16.23 -31.21 3.38
C THR A 218 -17.18 -32.23 3.95
N ALA A 219 -16.68 -33.30 4.60
CA ALA A 219 -17.50 -34.20 5.39
C ALA A 219 -18.23 -33.50 6.56
N TYR A 220 -17.69 -32.35 7.01
CA TYR A 220 -18.34 -31.51 8.00
C TYR A 220 -19.64 -30.92 7.44
N TRP A 221 -20.74 -31.05 8.17
CA TRP A 221 -22.09 -30.60 7.80
C TRP A 221 -22.59 -31.04 6.43
N SER A 222 -22.13 -32.21 5.92
CA SER A 222 -22.52 -32.75 4.62
C SER A 222 -22.20 -31.82 3.43
N GLU A 223 -21.10 -31.10 3.48
CA GLU A 223 -20.65 -30.18 2.42
C GLU A 223 -19.92 -30.91 1.27
N THR A 224 -19.81 -32.26 1.30
CA THR A 224 -19.09 -33.04 0.29
C THR A 224 -19.67 -32.86 -1.11
N TYR A 225 -18.84 -32.49 -2.05
CA TYR A 225 -19.19 -32.28 -3.45
C TYR A 225 -18.90 -33.53 -4.27
N PHE A 226 -19.85 -33.90 -5.13
CA PHE A 226 -19.75 -35.01 -6.07
C PHE A 226 -19.71 -34.54 -7.53
N ASP A 227 -19.96 -33.26 -7.77
CA ASP A 227 -19.84 -32.59 -9.07
C ASP A 227 -19.31 -31.18 -8.84
N TRP A 228 -18.43 -30.70 -9.74
CA TRP A 228 -17.89 -29.35 -9.69
C TRP A 228 -18.95 -28.26 -9.70
N ASN A 229 -20.06 -28.49 -10.43
CA ASN A 229 -21.19 -27.56 -10.54
C ASN A 229 -21.95 -27.36 -9.22
N GLN A 230 -21.77 -28.25 -8.23
CA GLN A 230 -22.37 -28.13 -6.91
C GLN A 230 -21.69 -27.07 -6.04
N ILE A 231 -20.47 -26.72 -6.37
CA ILE A 231 -19.70 -25.76 -5.56
C ILE A 231 -20.26 -24.34 -5.73
N PRO A 232 -20.70 -23.68 -4.65
CA PRO A 232 -21.27 -22.33 -4.71
C PRO A 232 -20.18 -21.26 -4.73
N ILE A 233 -20.57 -20.01 -5.01
CA ILE A 233 -19.85 -18.83 -4.55
C ILE A 233 -20.42 -18.49 -3.16
N GLN A 234 -19.54 -18.29 -2.19
CA GLN A 234 -19.90 -17.83 -0.84
C GLN A 234 -18.93 -16.76 -0.37
N THR A 235 -19.46 -15.80 0.38
CA THR A 235 -18.72 -14.77 1.08
C THR A 235 -19.17 -14.72 2.55
N GLY A 236 -18.32 -14.30 3.43
CA GLY A 236 -18.63 -14.11 4.85
C GLY A 236 -18.71 -15.39 5.68
N TYR A 237 -19.74 -16.23 5.53
CA TYR A 237 -19.91 -17.46 6.31
C TYR A 237 -20.00 -18.69 5.39
N GLY A 238 -19.10 -19.64 5.56
CA GLY A 238 -19.03 -20.85 4.76
C GLY A 238 -17.78 -21.67 5.10
N ASN A 239 -17.55 -22.73 4.32
CA ASN A 239 -16.34 -23.53 4.45
C ASN A 239 -15.08 -22.67 4.32
N PRO A 240 -14.13 -22.71 5.29
CA PRO A 240 -12.93 -21.88 5.25
C PRO A 240 -12.09 -22.03 3.98
N GLY A 241 -11.98 -23.24 3.43
CA GLY A 241 -11.26 -23.50 2.18
C GLY A 241 -11.96 -22.89 0.96
N LEU A 242 -13.30 -22.94 0.93
CA LEU A 242 -14.12 -22.31 -0.11
C LEU A 242 -13.92 -20.78 -0.08
N LEU A 243 -14.05 -20.15 1.09
CA LEU A 243 -13.92 -18.70 1.25
C LEU A 243 -12.52 -18.21 0.82
N LEU A 244 -11.46 -18.91 1.25
CA LEU A 244 -10.10 -18.56 0.87
C LEU A 244 -9.85 -18.76 -0.63
N SER A 245 -10.35 -19.85 -1.20
CA SER A 245 -10.22 -20.13 -2.63
C SER A 245 -10.94 -19.08 -3.48
N TRP A 246 -12.11 -18.59 -3.02
CA TRP A 246 -12.83 -17.49 -3.67
C TRP A 246 -11.99 -16.22 -3.74
N MET A 247 -11.37 -15.77 -2.64
CA MET A 247 -10.55 -14.57 -2.63
C MET A 247 -9.29 -14.69 -3.49
N ARG A 248 -8.72 -15.90 -3.54
CA ARG A 248 -7.57 -16.17 -4.43
C ARG A 248 -7.99 -16.16 -5.91
N PHE A 249 -9.15 -16.74 -6.23
CA PHE A 249 -9.74 -16.66 -7.58
C PHE A 249 -9.98 -15.20 -7.98
N VAL A 250 -10.57 -14.39 -7.11
CA VAL A 250 -10.78 -12.94 -7.37
C VAL A 250 -9.45 -12.24 -7.66
N SER A 251 -8.41 -12.54 -6.90
CA SER A 251 -7.08 -11.95 -7.09
C SER A 251 -6.45 -12.34 -8.44
N ASP A 252 -6.55 -13.63 -8.81
CA ASP A 252 -6.06 -14.15 -10.09
C ASP A 252 -6.86 -13.59 -11.28
N THR A 253 -8.17 -13.39 -11.09
CA THR A 253 -9.06 -12.86 -12.12
C THR A 253 -8.79 -11.37 -12.37
N TRP A 254 -8.58 -10.56 -11.33
CA TRP A 254 -8.14 -9.18 -11.47
C TRP A 254 -6.79 -9.08 -12.20
N ARG A 255 -5.83 -9.93 -11.82
CA ARG A 255 -4.55 -10.02 -12.52
C ARG A 255 -4.72 -10.38 -14.00
N SER A 256 -5.60 -11.34 -14.32
CA SER A 256 -5.91 -11.74 -15.68
C SER A 256 -6.57 -10.61 -16.47
N TYR A 257 -7.51 -9.88 -15.86
CA TYR A 257 -8.13 -8.70 -16.46
C TYR A 257 -7.11 -7.61 -16.77
N GLN A 258 -6.25 -7.29 -15.81
CA GLN A 258 -5.15 -6.35 -15.99
C GLN A 258 -4.24 -6.77 -17.15
N LYS A 259 -3.84 -8.05 -17.17
CA LYS A 259 -2.95 -8.61 -18.20
C LYS A 259 -3.55 -8.51 -19.60
N ASN A 260 -4.86 -8.66 -19.74
CA ASN A 260 -5.58 -8.51 -21.00
C ASN A 260 -5.38 -7.13 -21.67
N GLN A 261 -5.31 -6.05 -20.87
CA GLN A 261 -5.01 -4.70 -21.37
C GLN A 261 -3.49 -4.45 -21.46
N LEU A 262 -2.72 -4.89 -20.45
CA LEU A 262 -1.26 -4.75 -20.40
C LEU A 262 -0.59 -5.27 -21.66
N GLU A 263 -1.00 -6.44 -22.17
CA GLU A 263 -0.40 -7.06 -23.35
C GLU A 263 -0.50 -6.20 -24.59
N VAL A 264 -1.68 -5.59 -24.85
CA VAL A 264 -1.85 -4.73 -26.04
C VAL A 264 -1.17 -3.38 -25.88
N ILE A 265 -1.12 -2.85 -24.64
CA ILE A 265 -0.36 -1.62 -24.36
C ILE A 265 1.12 -1.91 -24.62
N ARG A 266 1.67 -2.98 -24.06
CA ARG A 266 3.07 -3.34 -24.20
C ARG A 266 3.48 -3.62 -25.65
N ALA A 267 2.59 -4.19 -26.45
CA ALA A 267 2.82 -4.46 -27.86
C ALA A 267 2.85 -3.18 -28.73
N ASN A 268 2.31 -2.06 -28.26
CA ASN A 268 2.16 -0.82 -29.00
C ASN A 268 2.81 0.40 -28.33
N CYS A 269 3.63 0.20 -27.26
CA CYS A 269 4.29 1.31 -26.59
C CYS A 269 5.82 1.12 -26.52
N ASP A 270 6.53 2.22 -26.31
CA ASP A 270 7.98 2.20 -26.08
C ASP A 270 8.28 1.54 -24.74
N SER A 271 9.37 0.77 -24.65
CA SER A 271 9.80 0.06 -23.44
C SER A 271 10.11 0.98 -22.24
N ARG A 272 10.33 2.28 -22.48
CA ARG A 272 10.52 3.29 -21.43
C ARG A 272 9.21 3.70 -20.75
N GLN A 273 8.06 3.47 -21.36
CA GLN A 273 6.76 3.77 -20.76
C GLN A 273 6.41 2.65 -19.77
N PHE A 274 6.26 3.01 -18.50
CA PHE A 274 5.86 2.05 -17.47
C PHE A 274 4.36 1.74 -17.57
N ILE A 275 3.96 0.61 -16.96
CA ILE A 275 2.56 0.23 -16.77
C ILE A 275 2.32 -0.02 -15.29
N THR A 276 1.29 0.61 -14.74
CA THR A 276 0.85 0.47 -13.35
C THR A 276 -0.68 0.45 -13.24
N THR A 277 -1.20 0.28 -12.04
CA THR A 277 -2.56 0.61 -11.61
C THR A 277 -2.51 1.19 -10.21
N ASN A 278 -3.44 2.07 -9.85
CA ASN A 278 -3.52 2.64 -8.51
C ASN A 278 -4.24 1.68 -7.54
N MET A 279 -3.62 1.42 -6.41
CA MET A 279 -4.08 0.47 -5.40
C MET A 279 -4.56 1.20 -4.15
N MET A 280 -5.56 0.65 -3.46
CA MET A 280 -6.16 1.26 -2.27
C MET A 280 -5.51 0.79 -0.96
N GLY A 281 -4.20 0.93 -0.79
CA GLY A 281 -3.47 0.66 0.45
C GLY A 281 -3.83 -0.67 1.14
N TRP A 282 -4.46 -0.60 2.32
CA TRP A 282 -4.89 -1.76 3.10
C TRP A 282 -6.18 -2.44 2.60
N PHE A 283 -6.72 -2.08 1.46
CA PHE A 283 -7.89 -2.75 0.90
C PHE A 283 -7.66 -4.25 0.76
N ALA A 284 -8.62 -5.06 1.22
CA ALA A 284 -8.49 -6.52 1.29
C ALA A 284 -9.42 -7.25 0.29
N GLY A 285 -9.91 -6.58 -0.74
CA GLY A 285 -10.77 -7.19 -1.75
C GLY A 285 -10.03 -8.15 -2.69
N TYR A 286 -8.69 -8.05 -2.75
CA TYR A 286 -7.80 -8.95 -3.50
C TYR A 286 -6.37 -8.87 -2.95
N ASP A 287 -5.50 -9.79 -3.39
CA ASP A 287 -4.08 -9.80 -3.04
C ASP A 287 -3.27 -8.88 -3.96
N HIS A 288 -2.85 -7.73 -3.43
CA HIS A 288 -2.05 -6.76 -4.15
C HIS A 288 -0.68 -7.31 -4.61
N TYR A 289 -0.05 -8.23 -3.85
CA TYR A 289 1.19 -8.87 -4.31
C TYR A 289 0.96 -9.66 -5.60
N THR A 290 -0.20 -10.33 -5.72
CA THR A 290 -0.56 -11.08 -6.93
C THR A 290 -0.80 -10.15 -8.11
N VAL A 291 -1.56 -9.08 -7.93
CA VAL A 291 -1.87 -8.11 -9.00
C VAL A 291 -0.62 -7.34 -9.43
N ALA A 292 0.25 -6.96 -8.50
CA ALA A 292 1.46 -6.21 -8.81
C ALA A 292 2.51 -6.99 -9.63
N LYS A 293 2.43 -8.33 -9.72
CA LYS A 293 3.45 -9.16 -10.38
C LYS A 293 3.80 -8.72 -11.81
N ASP A 294 2.79 -8.36 -12.60
CA ASP A 294 2.96 -8.03 -14.02
C ASP A 294 3.18 -6.52 -14.26
N LEU A 295 3.04 -5.68 -13.26
CA LEU A 295 3.25 -4.23 -13.34
C LEU A 295 4.73 -3.85 -13.27
N ASP A 296 5.11 -2.71 -13.85
CA ASP A 296 6.48 -2.20 -13.78
C ASP A 296 6.80 -1.54 -12.45
N LEU A 297 5.82 -0.87 -11.85
CA LEU A 297 5.92 -0.26 -10.53
C LEU A 297 4.58 -0.42 -9.77
N ALA A 298 4.63 -0.38 -8.46
CA ALA A 298 3.45 -0.24 -7.63
C ALA A 298 3.08 1.24 -7.53
N SER A 299 1.80 1.55 -7.60
CA SER A 299 1.28 2.86 -7.21
C SER A 299 0.02 2.70 -6.36
N TRP A 300 -0.24 3.67 -5.51
CA TRP A 300 -1.36 3.61 -4.59
C TRP A 300 -1.96 4.99 -4.31
N ASP A 301 -3.11 5.01 -3.66
CA ASP A 301 -3.88 6.20 -3.38
C ASP A 301 -3.83 6.49 -1.88
N ASP A 302 -3.10 7.56 -1.53
CA ASP A 302 -2.86 7.98 -0.15
C ASP A 302 -3.91 8.97 0.33
N TYR A 303 -4.95 8.45 0.95
CA TYR A 303 -5.99 9.28 1.55
C TYR A 303 -6.07 9.06 3.07
N ILE A 304 -5.92 10.12 3.83
CA ILE A 304 -6.23 10.11 5.27
C ILE A 304 -7.75 10.03 5.46
N GLY A 305 -8.49 10.73 4.60
CA GLY A 305 -9.94 10.74 4.58
C GLY A 305 -10.55 11.47 5.75
N GLN A 306 -10.38 10.97 6.98
CA GLN A 306 -10.91 11.57 8.20
C GLN A 306 -9.82 11.69 9.26
N GLY A 307 -9.80 12.80 9.99
CA GLY A 307 -8.82 13.06 11.06
C GLY A 307 -7.57 13.75 10.52
N HIS A 308 -6.44 13.36 11.05
CA HIS A 308 -5.12 13.95 10.76
C HIS A 308 -4.10 12.87 10.44
N LEU A 309 -2.98 13.26 9.86
CA LEU A 309 -1.88 12.36 9.51
C LEU A 309 -1.33 11.63 10.74
N ASP A 310 -1.51 10.31 10.77
CA ASP A 310 -0.81 9.41 11.66
C ASP A 310 0.40 8.82 10.93
N ALA A 311 1.59 9.28 11.27
CA ALA A 311 2.81 8.90 10.58
C ALA A 311 3.07 7.38 10.59
N ALA A 312 2.71 6.66 11.66
CA ALA A 312 2.95 5.22 11.72
C ALA A 312 1.95 4.44 10.87
N GLU A 313 0.67 4.83 10.84
CA GLU A 313 -0.34 4.17 10.02
C GLU A 313 -0.11 4.44 8.52
N ASN A 314 0.13 5.68 8.18
CA ASN A 314 0.44 6.10 6.81
C ASN A 314 1.77 5.49 6.34
N GLY A 315 2.84 5.56 7.16
CA GLY A 315 4.13 4.95 6.85
C GLY A 315 4.07 3.43 6.66
N ALA A 316 3.25 2.73 7.44
CA ALA A 316 3.04 1.29 7.23
C ALA A 316 2.40 1.00 5.87
N THR A 317 1.50 1.86 5.39
CA THR A 317 0.87 1.71 4.07
C THR A 317 1.88 1.95 2.94
N HIS A 318 2.74 2.94 3.08
CA HIS A 318 3.85 3.16 2.13
C HIS A 318 4.81 1.98 2.08
N ASP A 319 5.22 1.46 3.25
CA ASP A 319 6.15 0.33 3.34
C ASP A 319 5.52 -0.96 2.82
N LEU A 320 4.20 -1.15 2.99
CA LEU A 320 3.43 -2.23 2.37
C LEU A 320 3.44 -2.10 0.84
N THR A 321 3.15 -0.91 0.32
CA THR A 321 3.14 -0.63 -1.13
C THR A 321 4.51 -0.84 -1.75
N ARG A 322 5.58 -0.37 -1.09
CA ARG A 322 6.95 -0.66 -1.51
C ARG A 322 7.20 -2.17 -1.57
N GLY A 323 6.68 -2.92 -0.61
CA GLY A 323 6.79 -4.38 -0.53
C GLY A 323 6.11 -5.13 -1.68
N PHE A 324 5.09 -4.57 -2.35
CA PHE A 324 4.44 -5.23 -3.49
C PHE A 324 5.41 -5.52 -4.64
N LYS A 325 6.42 -4.68 -4.84
CA LYS A 325 7.43 -4.83 -5.89
C LYS A 325 8.87 -4.89 -5.36
N GLY A 326 9.10 -4.65 -4.06
CA GLY A 326 10.44 -4.57 -3.48
C GLY A 326 11.29 -3.41 -4.01
N LYS A 327 10.65 -2.31 -4.44
CA LYS A 327 11.30 -1.10 -4.97
C LYS A 327 10.45 0.15 -4.73
N ASN A 328 11.01 1.32 -5.04
CA ASN A 328 10.30 2.60 -4.98
C ASN A 328 8.94 2.51 -5.70
N PHE A 329 7.99 3.30 -5.23
CA PHE A 329 6.60 3.33 -5.68
C PHE A 329 6.17 4.76 -6.07
N TRP A 330 4.94 4.91 -6.55
CA TRP A 330 4.32 6.20 -6.78
C TRP A 330 3.05 6.34 -5.93
N VAL A 331 2.80 7.54 -5.43
CA VAL A 331 1.48 7.94 -4.95
C VAL A 331 0.73 8.50 -6.15
N MET A 332 -0.25 7.74 -6.66
CA MET A 332 -0.98 8.10 -7.87
C MET A 332 -2.12 9.06 -7.57
N GLU A 333 -2.66 8.98 -6.36
CA GLU A 333 -3.64 9.91 -5.84
C GLU A 333 -3.32 10.27 -4.39
N THR A 334 -3.48 11.54 -4.05
CA THR A 334 -3.53 12.00 -2.65
C THR A 334 -4.43 13.23 -2.55
N GLN A 335 -5.00 13.44 -1.34
CA GLN A 335 -5.93 14.54 -1.13
C GLN A 335 -5.20 15.89 -0.98
N PRO A 336 -5.60 16.93 -1.72
CA PRO A 336 -5.16 18.28 -1.43
C PRO A 336 -6.07 18.99 -0.41
N GLY A 337 -7.23 18.39 -0.04
CA GLY A 337 -8.22 18.96 0.84
C GLY A 337 -9.13 17.90 1.44
N ALA A 338 -10.39 18.22 1.72
CA ALA A 338 -11.37 17.26 2.21
C ALA A 338 -11.68 16.20 1.15
N VAL A 339 -11.90 14.96 1.57
CA VAL A 339 -12.55 13.93 0.76
C VAL A 339 -14.08 14.06 0.84
N ASN A 340 -14.86 13.16 0.22
CA ASN A 340 -16.32 13.21 0.27
C ASN A 340 -17.01 11.88 0.60
N TRP A 341 -16.24 10.85 0.98
CA TRP A 341 -16.76 9.49 1.26
C TRP A 341 -16.64 9.05 2.72
N GLN A 342 -16.12 9.89 3.62
CA GLN A 342 -15.99 9.58 5.03
C GLN A 342 -17.21 10.02 5.83
N LYS A 343 -17.32 9.55 7.09
CA LYS A 343 -18.37 10.02 8.02
C LYS A 343 -18.20 11.48 8.37
N ILE A 344 -16.95 11.95 8.48
CA ILE A 344 -16.58 13.35 8.67
C ILE A 344 -15.51 13.66 7.64
N ASN A 345 -15.83 14.52 6.67
CA ASN A 345 -14.92 14.93 5.60
C ASN A 345 -14.20 16.22 6.02
N ASN A 346 -13.28 16.14 6.98
CA ASN A 346 -12.51 17.31 7.39
C ASN A 346 -11.38 17.59 6.38
N SER A 347 -11.06 18.87 6.24
CA SER A 347 -9.83 19.27 5.56
C SER A 347 -8.63 19.03 6.48
N LEU A 348 -7.48 18.73 5.87
CA LEU A 348 -6.22 18.68 6.58
C LEU A 348 -5.81 20.07 7.09
N ASP A 349 -5.08 20.11 8.20
CA ASP A 349 -4.53 21.35 8.73
C ASP A 349 -3.42 21.90 7.82
N LYS A 350 -3.19 23.22 7.91
CA LYS A 350 -2.14 23.89 7.15
C LYS A 350 -0.77 23.26 7.47
N GLY A 351 -0.09 22.78 6.44
CA GLY A 351 1.19 22.10 6.52
C GLY A 351 1.09 20.58 6.49
N GLU A 352 -0.08 19.98 6.70
CA GLU A 352 -0.25 18.52 6.63
C GLU A 352 -0.12 17.98 5.20
N VAL A 353 -0.64 18.69 4.20
CA VAL A 353 -0.49 18.30 2.78
C VAL A 353 0.99 18.25 2.37
N ARG A 354 1.77 19.22 2.84
CA ARG A 354 3.22 19.23 2.63
C ARG A 354 3.93 18.12 3.42
N ALA A 355 3.52 17.84 4.66
CA ALA A 355 4.05 16.75 5.47
C ALA A 355 3.78 15.41 4.80
N MET A 356 2.53 15.15 4.35
CA MET A 356 2.20 13.93 3.60
C MET A 356 3.11 13.73 2.39
N ALA A 357 3.25 14.75 1.53
CA ALA A 357 4.07 14.63 0.33
C ALA A 357 5.54 14.27 0.62
N TRP A 358 6.09 14.77 1.73
CA TRP A 358 7.45 14.42 2.12
C TRP A 358 7.54 13.08 2.86
N HIS A 359 6.49 12.70 3.57
CA HIS A 359 6.37 11.38 4.17
C HIS A 359 6.33 10.28 3.10
N ASP A 360 5.55 10.48 2.04
CA ASP A 360 5.57 9.64 0.84
C ASP A 360 6.99 9.45 0.31
N VAL A 361 7.69 10.56 0.07
CA VAL A 361 9.06 10.56 -0.46
C VAL A 361 10.02 9.90 0.51
N GLY A 362 9.88 10.14 1.80
CA GLY A 362 10.68 9.51 2.86
C GLY A 362 10.60 7.98 2.82
N HIS A 363 9.41 7.45 2.60
CA HIS A 363 9.13 6.00 2.51
C HIS A 363 9.41 5.39 1.14
N GLY A 364 9.81 6.19 0.14
CA GLY A 364 10.28 5.69 -1.16
C GLY A 364 9.41 6.05 -2.35
N ALA A 365 8.50 7.00 -2.24
CA ALA A 365 7.79 7.51 -3.41
C ALA A 365 8.73 8.33 -4.30
N ASP A 366 8.67 8.12 -5.63
CA ASP A 366 9.35 8.94 -6.64
C ASP A 366 8.38 9.88 -7.37
N ALA A 367 7.08 9.78 -7.08
CA ALA A 367 6.04 10.70 -7.53
C ALA A 367 4.93 10.82 -6.50
N VAL A 368 4.38 12.03 -6.38
CA VAL A 368 3.20 12.35 -5.58
C VAL A 368 2.22 13.11 -6.46
N SER A 369 1.02 12.58 -6.65
CA SER A 369 0.01 13.10 -7.55
C SER A 369 -1.29 13.38 -6.81
N TYR A 370 -1.82 14.59 -6.94
CA TYR A 370 -3.03 15.02 -6.25
C TYR A 370 -4.29 14.64 -7.04
N TRP A 371 -5.29 14.15 -6.37
CA TRP A 371 -6.64 14.01 -6.88
C TRP A 371 -7.52 15.07 -6.24
N GLN A 372 -7.89 16.12 -6.97
CA GLN A 372 -7.58 16.40 -8.36
C GLN A 372 -7.29 17.89 -8.59
N TRP A 373 -6.93 18.24 -9.82
CA TRP A 373 -6.67 19.62 -10.19
C TRP A 373 -7.90 20.51 -9.96
N ARG A 374 -9.07 20.06 -10.41
CA ARG A 374 -10.31 20.81 -10.36
C ARG A 374 -11.51 19.87 -10.45
N SER A 375 -12.48 19.99 -9.54
CA SER A 375 -13.71 19.19 -9.55
C SER A 375 -14.61 19.48 -10.74
N ALA A 376 -15.33 18.46 -11.20
CA ALA A 376 -16.48 18.64 -12.07
C ALA A 376 -17.54 19.52 -11.37
N LEU A 377 -18.29 20.29 -12.19
CA LEU A 377 -19.34 21.17 -11.64
C LEU A 377 -20.57 20.44 -11.14
N ASN A 378 -20.74 19.19 -11.55
CA ASN A 378 -21.81 18.30 -11.12
C ASN A 378 -21.33 16.86 -11.28
N GLY A 379 -21.11 16.18 -10.18
CA GLY A 379 -20.64 14.81 -10.14
C GLY A 379 -20.65 14.28 -8.71
N GLN A 380 -20.49 12.97 -8.56
CA GLN A 380 -20.55 12.30 -7.25
C GLN A 380 -19.48 12.82 -6.26
N GLU A 381 -18.39 13.38 -6.79
CA GLU A 381 -17.25 13.87 -6.01
C GLU A 381 -17.06 15.40 -6.14
N GLU A 382 -18.13 16.15 -6.38
CA GLU A 382 -18.10 17.60 -6.51
C GLU A 382 -17.63 18.34 -5.26
N TYR A 383 -17.79 17.73 -4.07
CA TYR A 383 -17.30 18.25 -2.79
C TYR A 383 -15.90 17.82 -2.42
N HIS A 384 -15.24 17.01 -3.25
CA HIS A 384 -13.83 16.64 -3.00
C HIS A 384 -12.94 17.87 -3.12
N GLY A 385 -12.03 18.05 -2.16
CA GLY A 385 -11.07 19.16 -2.18
C GLY A 385 -10.15 19.12 -3.39
N THR A 386 -9.95 20.26 -4.04
CA THR A 386 -9.18 20.39 -5.27
C THR A 386 -8.20 21.55 -5.20
N LEU A 387 -7.24 21.58 -6.14
CA LEU A 387 -6.23 22.65 -6.20
C LEU A 387 -6.77 23.97 -6.73
N LEU A 388 -7.82 23.93 -7.55
CA LEU A 388 -8.55 25.12 -8.00
C LEU A 388 -9.99 25.05 -7.52
N GLY A 389 -10.58 26.21 -7.25
CA GLY A 389 -12.01 26.35 -7.08
C GLY A 389 -12.79 26.06 -8.37
N ALA A 390 -14.10 25.88 -8.25
CA ALA A 390 -14.99 25.67 -9.40
C ALA A 390 -14.92 26.80 -10.43
N ASP A 391 -14.59 28.02 -10.01
CA ASP A 391 -14.36 29.19 -10.86
C ASP A 391 -13.02 29.16 -11.62
N GLY A 392 -12.13 28.20 -11.27
CA GLY A 392 -10.79 28.03 -11.84
C GLY A 392 -9.74 28.94 -11.25
N THR A 393 -10.01 29.53 -10.09
CA THR A 393 -9.00 30.27 -9.32
C THR A 393 -8.31 29.36 -8.29
N PRO A 394 -7.05 29.63 -7.88
CA PRO A 394 -6.34 28.84 -6.88
C PRO A 394 -7.12 28.75 -5.55
N ALA A 395 -7.28 27.52 -5.05
CA ALA A 395 -7.78 27.26 -3.71
C ALA A 395 -6.71 27.59 -2.65
N PRO A 396 -7.06 27.75 -1.36
CA PRO A 396 -6.09 28.11 -0.31
C PRO A 396 -4.87 27.15 -0.23
N LEU A 397 -5.06 25.86 -0.56
CA LEU A 397 -4.01 24.84 -0.54
C LEU A 397 -3.05 24.90 -1.73
N TYR A 398 -3.39 25.64 -2.77
CA TYR A 398 -2.54 25.77 -3.97
C TYR A 398 -1.13 26.28 -3.65
N ASP A 399 -1.00 27.27 -2.76
CA ASP A 399 0.31 27.82 -2.38
C ASP A 399 1.16 26.81 -1.61
N GLU A 400 0.55 25.95 -0.80
CA GLU A 400 1.26 24.87 -0.10
C GLU A 400 1.79 23.83 -1.09
N VAL A 401 0.97 23.41 -2.06
CA VAL A 401 1.38 22.48 -3.12
C VAL A 401 2.45 23.11 -4.03
N LYS A 402 2.36 24.41 -4.31
CA LYS A 402 3.41 25.15 -5.03
C LYS A 402 4.74 25.16 -4.26
N GLN A 403 4.71 25.25 -2.92
CA GLN A 403 5.89 25.09 -2.10
C GLN A 403 6.49 23.69 -2.24
N VAL A 404 5.66 22.64 -2.17
CA VAL A 404 6.08 21.23 -2.40
C VAL A 404 6.76 21.09 -3.76
N GLY A 405 6.17 21.67 -4.83
CA GLY A 405 6.74 21.62 -6.17
C GLY A 405 8.13 22.27 -6.26
N ALA A 406 8.31 23.42 -5.60
CA ALA A 406 9.62 24.10 -5.54
C ALA A 406 10.65 23.28 -4.75
N GLU A 407 10.24 22.61 -3.68
CA GLU A 407 11.08 21.75 -2.86
C GLU A 407 11.47 20.47 -3.61
N PHE A 408 10.53 19.84 -4.31
CA PHE A 408 10.78 18.66 -5.14
C PHE A 408 11.76 18.95 -6.28
N ALA A 409 11.66 20.13 -6.90
CA ALA A 409 12.60 20.54 -7.94
C ALA A 409 14.04 20.65 -7.40
N LYS A 410 14.22 21.08 -6.15
CA LYS A 410 15.55 21.17 -5.50
C LYS A 410 16.05 19.80 -5.04
N ALA A 411 15.17 18.97 -4.48
CA ALA A 411 15.54 17.70 -3.87
C ALA A 411 15.70 16.58 -4.91
N GLY A 412 14.97 16.63 -6.03
CA GLY A 412 14.96 15.57 -7.04
C GLY A 412 16.35 15.14 -7.52
N PRO A 413 17.28 16.07 -7.87
CA PRO A 413 18.63 15.67 -8.27
C PRO A 413 19.42 14.91 -7.20
N VAL A 414 19.15 15.17 -5.92
CA VAL A 414 19.81 14.51 -4.78
C VAL A 414 19.18 13.13 -4.51
N LEU A 415 17.87 13.04 -4.64
CA LEU A 415 17.08 11.81 -4.43
C LEU A 415 17.17 10.82 -5.61
N ALA A 416 17.66 11.27 -6.76
CA ALA A 416 17.74 10.43 -7.96
C ALA A 416 18.50 9.11 -7.72
N GLY A 417 17.83 7.98 -7.95
CA GLY A 417 18.39 6.63 -7.80
C GLY A 417 18.63 6.22 -6.35
N THR A 418 17.99 6.88 -5.39
CA THR A 418 18.00 6.48 -3.99
C THR A 418 16.77 5.64 -3.64
N SER A 419 16.91 4.74 -2.66
CA SER A 419 15.82 3.90 -2.13
C SER A 419 15.98 3.69 -0.64
N PRO A 420 14.89 3.51 0.12
CA PRO A 420 14.97 3.02 1.49
C PRO A 420 15.68 1.65 1.56
N LYS A 421 16.28 1.35 2.70
CA LYS A 421 16.83 0.03 3.04
C LYS A 421 16.52 -0.24 4.50
N SER A 422 16.11 -1.47 4.82
CA SER A 422 15.76 -1.85 6.17
C SER A 422 16.52 -3.08 6.66
N GLU A 423 16.80 -3.12 7.95
CA GLU A 423 17.27 -4.31 8.67
C GLU A 423 16.10 -5.07 9.32
N VAL A 424 14.88 -4.54 9.25
CA VAL A 424 13.66 -5.07 9.84
C VAL A 424 12.61 -5.33 8.77
N ALA A 425 12.00 -6.51 8.79
CA ALA A 425 10.81 -6.80 7.99
C ALA A 425 9.63 -7.18 8.87
N ILE A 426 8.43 -6.74 8.49
CA ILE A 426 7.17 -7.25 9.01
C ILE A 426 6.51 -8.07 7.91
N LEU A 427 6.08 -9.29 8.25
CA LEU A 427 5.41 -10.17 7.29
C LEU A 427 3.94 -9.82 7.20
N HIS A 428 3.44 -9.76 5.98
CA HIS A 428 2.03 -9.54 5.66
C HIS A 428 1.50 -10.62 4.74
N SER A 429 0.25 -11.06 4.96
CA SER A 429 -0.43 -12.07 4.17
C SER A 429 -1.90 -11.74 4.05
N TYR A 430 -2.40 -11.60 2.82
CA TYR A 430 -3.83 -11.44 2.55
C TYR A 430 -4.62 -12.68 2.99
N ASP A 431 -4.10 -13.88 2.72
CA ASP A 431 -4.71 -15.14 3.17
C ASP A 431 -4.95 -15.16 4.68
N SER A 432 -3.94 -14.71 5.46
CA SER A 432 -4.05 -14.63 6.92
C SER A 432 -5.05 -13.58 7.38
N ARG A 433 -5.09 -12.41 6.73
CA ARG A 433 -6.06 -11.36 7.04
C ARG A 433 -7.49 -11.87 6.80
N TRP A 434 -7.77 -12.45 5.63
CA TRP A 434 -9.08 -13.02 5.31
C TRP A 434 -9.49 -14.13 6.29
N ALA A 435 -8.56 -15.06 6.59
CA ALA A 435 -8.82 -16.15 7.52
C ALA A 435 -9.17 -15.66 8.93
N ILE A 436 -8.51 -14.60 9.40
CA ILE A 436 -8.80 -13.97 10.70
C ILE A 436 -10.12 -13.22 10.65
N ASP A 437 -10.38 -12.45 9.60
CA ASP A 437 -11.60 -11.65 9.47
C ASP A 437 -12.87 -12.48 9.45
N TRP A 438 -12.85 -13.66 8.85
CA TRP A 438 -13.99 -14.60 8.88
C TRP A 438 -14.19 -15.26 10.25
N GLN A 439 -13.13 -15.42 11.03
CA GLN A 439 -13.15 -16.10 12.33
C GLN A 439 -12.38 -15.32 13.40
N LYS A 440 -12.80 -14.09 13.64
CA LYS A 440 -12.12 -13.16 14.59
C LYS A 440 -12.08 -13.67 16.01
N HIS A 441 -13.13 -14.35 16.49
CA HIS A 441 -13.41 -14.74 17.89
C HIS A 441 -13.60 -13.56 18.85
N ASN A 442 -12.97 -12.42 18.58
CA ASN A 442 -13.22 -11.15 19.25
C ASN A 442 -13.55 -10.12 18.17
N ALA A 443 -14.73 -9.53 18.21
CA ALA A 443 -15.21 -8.59 17.18
C ALA A 443 -14.28 -7.38 17.00
N ASN A 444 -13.54 -7.01 18.05
CA ASN A 444 -12.58 -5.90 18.05
C ASN A 444 -11.19 -6.30 17.55
N TYR A 445 -10.97 -7.59 17.21
CA TYR A 445 -9.69 -8.02 16.63
C TYR A 445 -9.60 -7.55 15.18
N ASP A 446 -8.61 -6.74 14.86
CA ASP A 446 -8.33 -6.26 13.52
C ASP A 446 -6.89 -6.65 13.12
N PRO A 447 -6.70 -7.47 12.08
CA PRO A 447 -5.36 -7.89 11.65
C PRO A 447 -4.47 -6.72 11.19
N LYS A 448 -5.04 -5.64 10.65
CA LYS A 448 -4.29 -4.43 10.30
C LYS A 448 -3.76 -3.75 11.56
N GLU A 449 -4.63 -3.56 12.56
CA GLU A 449 -4.26 -2.94 13.83
C GLU A 449 -3.20 -3.77 14.59
N GLU A 450 -3.22 -5.09 14.45
CA GLU A 450 -2.16 -5.94 14.99
C GLU A 450 -0.81 -5.61 14.34
N ILE A 451 -0.74 -5.51 13.02
CA ILE A 451 0.47 -5.14 12.29
C ILE A 451 0.95 -3.73 12.72
N ILE A 452 0.05 -2.76 12.80
CA ILE A 452 0.37 -1.39 13.22
C ILE A 452 0.90 -1.35 14.66
N SER A 453 0.39 -2.21 15.54
CA SER A 453 0.87 -2.29 16.94
C SER A 453 2.34 -2.72 17.06
N TYR A 454 2.83 -3.55 16.14
CA TYR A 454 4.25 -3.87 16.00
C TYR A 454 5.01 -2.79 15.23
N TYR A 455 4.43 -2.30 14.15
CA TYR A 455 5.09 -1.34 13.25
C TYR A 455 5.45 -0.04 13.97
N ARG A 456 4.50 0.57 14.68
CA ARG A 456 4.68 1.88 15.35
C ARG A 456 5.92 1.95 16.24
N PRO A 457 6.14 1.07 17.25
CA PRO A 457 7.33 1.13 18.07
C PRO A 457 8.60 0.68 17.34
N LEU A 458 8.52 -0.27 16.41
CA LEU A 458 9.68 -0.71 15.63
C LEU A 458 10.16 0.39 14.69
N ARG A 459 9.24 1.12 14.03
CA ARG A 459 9.57 2.24 13.13
C ARG A 459 10.26 3.37 13.88
N ALA A 460 9.81 3.68 15.09
CA ALA A 460 10.42 4.70 15.93
C ALA A 460 11.88 4.33 16.33
N ILE A 461 12.20 3.04 16.46
CA ILE A 461 13.55 2.58 16.85
C ILE A 461 14.43 2.36 15.62
N ALA A 462 13.98 1.58 14.65
CA ALA A 462 14.77 1.20 13.48
C ALA A 462 14.85 2.30 12.40
N GLN A 463 13.87 3.20 12.36
CA GLN A 463 13.75 4.30 11.39
C GLN A 463 13.63 3.84 9.94
N SER A 464 13.48 2.56 9.70
CA SER A 464 13.14 1.94 8.40
C SER A 464 12.59 0.54 8.63
N ILE A 465 11.52 0.19 7.93
CA ILE A 465 10.88 -1.13 7.96
C ILE A 465 10.45 -1.47 6.54
N ASP A 466 10.53 -2.76 6.17
CA ASP A 466 9.86 -3.28 4.98
C ASP A 466 8.67 -4.14 5.41
N ILE A 467 7.54 -4.04 4.71
CA ILE A 467 6.41 -4.97 4.87
C ILE A 467 6.35 -5.86 3.64
N VAL A 468 6.58 -7.17 3.82
CA VAL A 468 6.80 -8.12 2.72
C VAL A 468 6.01 -9.42 2.93
N PRO A 469 5.72 -10.20 1.85
CA PRO A 469 5.09 -11.50 2.01
C PRO A 469 6.04 -12.52 2.67
N ALA A 470 5.49 -13.54 3.32
CA ALA A 470 6.28 -14.58 4.01
C ALA A 470 7.19 -15.41 3.07
N THR A 471 6.94 -15.35 1.78
CA THR A 471 7.75 -16.00 0.70
C THR A 471 8.85 -15.08 0.16
N ALA A 472 8.99 -13.85 0.64
CA ALA A 472 10.05 -12.94 0.22
C ALA A 472 11.43 -13.46 0.63
N ALA A 473 12.49 -12.99 -0.05
CA ALA A 473 13.87 -13.24 0.35
C ALA A 473 14.19 -12.52 1.66
N LEU A 474 14.45 -13.27 2.74
CA LEU A 474 14.61 -12.72 4.09
C LEU A 474 16.08 -12.50 4.51
N GLY A 475 17.06 -12.99 3.75
CA GLY A 475 18.47 -13.00 4.12
C GLY A 475 19.12 -11.63 4.36
N GLY A 476 18.47 -10.53 3.96
CA GLY A 476 18.94 -9.16 4.19
C GLY A 476 18.52 -8.56 5.54
N TYR A 477 17.55 -9.16 6.23
CA TYR A 477 16.99 -8.66 7.47
C TYR A 477 17.63 -9.30 8.70
N LYS A 478 17.89 -8.52 9.73
CA LYS A 478 18.33 -8.99 11.04
C LYS A 478 17.17 -9.44 11.91
N LEU A 479 16.02 -8.77 11.76
CA LEU A 479 14.79 -9.01 12.48
C LEU A 479 13.63 -9.17 11.50
N VAL A 480 12.90 -10.27 11.62
CA VAL A 480 11.64 -10.52 10.89
C VAL A 480 10.54 -10.73 11.91
N VAL A 481 9.45 -9.97 11.79
CA VAL A 481 8.28 -10.04 12.67
C VAL A 481 7.07 -10.53 11.88
N ALA A 482 6.35 -11.50 12.42
CA ALA A 482 5.19 -12.14 11.81
C ALA A 482 3.94 -11.94 12.69
N PRO A 483 3.31 -10.75 12.69
CA PRO A 483 2.06 -10.52 13.39
C PRO A 483 0.93 -11.27 12.69
N GLY A 484 0.16 -12.09 13.41
CA GLY A 484 -1.03 -12.73 12.88
C GLY A 484 -0.85 -13.49 11.55
N LEU A 485 0.35 -14.06 11.30
CA LEU A 485 0.59 -14.89 10.10
C LEU A 485 -0.15 -16.21 10.24
N ASN A 486 -1.49 -16.13 10.21
CA ASN A 486 -2.41 -17.19 10.59
C ASN A 486 -2.40 -18.39 9.64
N VAL A 487 -2.44 -18.13 8.33
CA VAL A 487 -2.29 -19.13 7.27
C VAL A 487 -0.82 -19.24 6.91
N LEU A 488 -0.25 -20.41 7.07
CA LEU A 488 1.15 -20.68 6.75
C LEU A 488 1.24 -21.82 5.74
N SER A 489 1.75 -21.53 4.53
CA SER A 489 2.06 -22.55 3.53
C SER A 489 3.39 -23.25 3.85
N ASP A 490 3.59 -24.44 3.29
CA ASP A 490 4.83 -25.20 3.43
C ASP A 490 6.04 -24.41 2.89
N GLU A 491 5.86 -23.66 1.80
CA GLU A 491 6.91 -22.81 1.22
C GLU A 491 7.32 -21.71 2.19
N ALA A 492 6.35 -21.00 2.77
CA ALA A 492 6.61 -19.95 3.75
C ALA A 492 7.24 -20.51 5.03
N ALA A 493 6.75 -21.66 5.52
CA ALA A 493 7.32 -22.33 6.69
C ALA A 493 8.81 -22.68 6.46
N LYS A 494 9.14 -23.25 5.31
CA LYS A 494 10.51 -23.58 4.93
C LYS A 494 11.39 -22.33 4.88
N ASN A 495 10.91 -21.25 4.25
CA ASN A 495 11.64 -19.98 4.17
C ASN A 495 11.95 -19.40 5.56
N LEU A 496 10.98 -19.43 6.48
CA LEU A 496 11.16 -18.95 7.85
C LEU A 496 12.14 -19.81 8.67
N ILE A 497 12.07 -21.14 8.52
CA ILE A 497 13.00 -22.08 9.16
C ILE A 497 14.44 -21.83 8.67
N GLU A 498 14.62 -21.68 7.36
CA GLU A 498 15.93 -21.38 6.75
C GLU A 498 16.47 -20.03 7.21
N TYR A 499 15.62 -19.00 7.28
CA TYR A 499 15.99 -17.68 7.81
C TYR A 499 16.55 -17.76 9.22
N VAL A 500 15.88 -18.45 10.14
CA VAL A 500 16.35 -18.63 11.53
C VAL A 500 17.65 -19.41 11.56
N ARG A 501 17.74 -20.54 10.84
CA ARG A 501 18.97 -21.37 10.80
C ARG A 501 20.18 -20.62 10.25
N ASN A 502 19.96 -19.67 9.35
CA ASN A 502 20.98 -18.80 8.78
C ASN A 502 21.38 -17.61 9.65
N GLY A 503 20.83 -17.50 10.86
CA GLY A 503 21.24 -16.49 11.85
C GLY A 503 20.26 -15.33 12.05
N GLY A 504 19.09 -15.36 11.40
CA GLY A 504 18.05 -14.35 11.56
C GLY A 504 17.27 -14.50 12.87
N HIS A 505 16.66 -13.43 13.34
CA HIS A 505 15.72 -13.44 14.45
C HIS A 505 14.29 -13.35 13.93
N LEU A 506 13.52 -14.43 14.09
CA LEU A 506 12.09 -14.48 13.78
C LEU A 506 11.27 -14.24 15.05
N VAL A 507 10.42 -13.22 15.06
CA VAL A 507 9.44 -12.97 16.13
C VAL A 507 8.05 -13.22 15.57
N MET A 508 7.33 -14.15 16.15
CA MET A 508 5.95 -14.50 15.81
C MET A 508 5.00 -13.85 16.82
N GLY A 509 3.96 -13.22 16.33
CA GLY A 509 2.82 -12.78 17.13
C GLY A 509 1.79 -13.89 17.32
N GLN A 510 0.78 -13.58 18.10
CA GLN A 510 -0.36 -14.48 18.35
C GLN A 510 -1.03 -14.90 17.03
N ARG A 511 -1.72 -16.05 17.07
CA ARG A 511 -2.42 -16.65 15.92
C ARG A 511 -1.51 -17.09 14.76
N THR A 512 -0.20 -16.91 14.83
CA THR A 512 0.73 -17.33 13.78
C THR A 512 0.70 -18.85 13.59
N ALA A 513 0.59 -19.30 12.33
CA ALA A 513 0.60 -20.70 11.89
C ALA A 513 -0.45 -21.59 12.57
N MET A 514 -1.65 -21.06 12.83
CA MET A 514 -2.81 -21.88 13.27
C MET A 514 -3.35 -22.75 12.15
N LYS A 515 -3.25 -22.26 10.90
CA LYS A 515 -3.90 -22.83 9.73
C LYS A 515 -2.92 -23.15 8.62
N ASN A 516 -3.26 -24.19 7.86
CA ASN A 516 -2.54 -24.57 6.65
C ASN A 516 -2.93 -23.69 5.44
N GLU A 517 -2.35 -23.97 4.30
CA GLU A 517 -2.57 -23.20 3.07
C GLU A 517 -4.00 -23.23 2.50
N ASP A 518 -4.85 -24.16 2.97
CA ASP A 518 -6.28 -24.25 2.59
C ASP A 518 -7.20 -23.68 3.67
N ASN A 519 -6.66 -22.90 4.62
CA ASN A 519 -7.41 -22.32 5.73
C ASN A 519 -8.02 -23.37 6.70
N GLY A 520 -7.55 -24.62 6.65
CA GLY A 520 -7.83 -25.65 7.64
C GLY A 520 -6.90 -25.55 8.84
N LEU A 521 -7.30 -26.03 10.02
CA LEU A 521 -6.40 -26.11 11.18
C LEU A 521 -5.22 -27.02 10.86
N GLN A 522 -4.03 -26.65 11.34
CA GLN A 522 -2.87 -27.55 11.35
C GLN A 522 -3.18 -28.79 12.21
N THR A 523 -2.70 -29.96 11.80
CA THR A 523 -2.80 -31.20 12.61
C THR A 523 -1.87 -31.16 13.81
N GLU A 524 -0.76 -30.43 13.69
CA GLU A 524 0.17 -30.15 14.78
C GLU A 524 -0.26 -28.88 15.52
N ARG A 525 0.01 -28.85 16.83
CA ARG A 525 -0.32 -27.67 17.61
C ARG A 525 0.52 -26.46 17.16
N GLN A 526 -0.12 -25.32 17.14
CA GLN A 526 0.47 -24.01 16.80
C GLN A 526 1.79 -23.77 17.56
N PRO A 527 2.85 -23.29 16.91
CA PRO A 527 2.90 -22.77 15.55
C PRO A 527 3.19 -23.84 14.47
N GLY A 528 2.56 -25.00 14.52
CA GLY A 528 2.61 -26.05 13.48
C GLY A 528 4.06 -26.42 13.11
N PRO A 529 4.47 -26.28 11.83
CA PRO A 529 5.80 -26.68 11.36
C PRO A 529 6.98 -25.90 12.01
N LEU A 530 6.71 -24.82 12.75
CA LEU A 530 7.71 -24.04 13.46
C LEU A 530 7.85 -24.46 14.96
N ALA A 531 6.98 -25.34 15.46
CA ALA A 531 6.95 -25.71 16.87
C ALA A 531 8.24 -26.38 17.37
N ASP A 532 8.82 -27.27 16.58
CA ASP A 532 10.09 -27.94 16.92
C ASP A 532 11.26 -26.96 16.95
N LEU A 533 11.29 -25.99 16.02
CA LEU A 533 12.31 -24.97 16.00
C LEU A 533 12.20 -24.05 17.22
N LEU A 534 10.96 -23.68 17.59
CA LEU A 534 10.65 -22.88 18.78
C LEU A 534 10.95 -23.66 20.07
N GLY A 535 10.85 -24.98 20.05
CA GLY A 535 10.93 -25.82 21.24
C GLY A 535 9.77 -25.64 22.23
N GLY A 536 8.65 -25.16 21.72
CA GLY A 536 7.43 -24.84 22.47
C GLY A 536 6.22 -24.77 21.55
N ARG A 537 5.03 -24.62 22.13
CA ARG A 537 3.79 -24.59 21.36
C ARG A 537 2.67 -23.88 22.12
N VAL A 538 1.61 -23.56 21.40
CA VAL A 538 0.34 -23.07 21.97
C VAL A 538 -0.50 -24.29 22.38
N GLU A 539 -0.93 -24.32 23.63
CA GLU A 539 -1.80 -25.38 24.16
C GLU A 539 -3.28 -25.00 24.01
N GLN A 540 -3.61 -23.71 24.17
CA GLN A 540 -4.97 -23.18 24.05
C GLN A 540 -4.92 -21.67 23.78
N TYR A 541 -5.97 -21.11 23.21
CA TYR A 541 -6.16 -19.69 22.99
C TYR A 541 -7.42 -19.17 23.66
N TYR A 542 -7.44 -17.88 23.97
CA TYR A 542 -8.54 -17.19 24.65
C TYR A 542 -8.80 -15.84 24.00
N ALA A 543 -10.02 -15.66 23.45
CA ALA A 543 -10.53 -14.33 23.17
C ALA A 543 -10.86 -13.65 24.51
N LEU A 544 -10.32 -12.46 24.73
CA LEU A 544 -10.40 -11.79 26.03
C LEU A 544 -11.57 -10.80 26.06
N LEU A 545 -12.40 -10.87 27.10
CA LEU A 545 -13.38 -9.84 27.43
C LEU A 545 -12.72 -8.66 28.15
N GLU A 546 -11.75 -8.97 29.01
CA GLU A 546 -11.00 -8.00 29.80
C GLU A 546 -9.51 -8.20 29.57
N THR A 547 -8.71 -7.18 29.88
CA THR A 547 -7.27 -7.28 29.79
C THR A 547 -6.72 -8.23 30.87
N VAL A 548 -5.66 -8.97 30.53
CA VAL A 548 -4.95 -9.86 31.46
C VAL A 548 -3.58 -9.27 31.80
N PRO A 549 -3.15 -9.27 33.07
CA PRO A 549 -1.82 -8.81 33.44
C PRO A 549 -0.73 -9.68 32.81
N VAL A 550 0.36 -9.05 32.36
CA VAL A 550 1.55 -9.72 31.83
C VAL A 550 2.78 -9.10 32.51
N GLN A 551 3.76 -9.93 32.91
CA GLN A 551 4.98 -9.47 33.55
C GLN A 551 6.18 -10.33 33.19
N GLY A 552 7.32 -9.67 32.98
CA GLY A 552 8.59 -10.36 32.73
C GLY A 552 9.66 -9.41 32.17
N LYS A 553 10.31 -9.83 31.11
CA LYS A 553 11.43 -9.13 30.46
C LYS A 553 11.04 -7.76 29.90
N PHE A 554 9.77 -7.61 29.45
CA PHE A 554 9.22 -6.38 28.91
C PHE A 554 8.63 -5.46 30.00
N GLY A 555 8.79 -5.84 31.31
CA GLY A 555 8.19 -5.14 32.43
C GLY A 555 6.77 -5.61 32.71
N ALA A 556 6.01 -4.78 33.45
CA ALA A 556 4.60 -5.03 33.75
C ALA A 556 3.73 -4.37 32.68
N GLY A 557 2.80 -5.12 32.10
CA GLY A 557 1.88 -4.69 31.06
C GLY A 557 0.59 -5.50 31.07
N LYS A 558 -0.17 -5.42 29.99
CA LYS A 558 -1.45 -6.14 29.81
C LYS A 558 -1.53 -6.77 28.44
N GLY A 559 -2.07 -8.00 28.38
CA GLY A 559 -2.61 -8.58 27.15
C GLY A 559 -4.05 -8.11 26.93
N ARG A 560 -4.42 -7.82 25.69
CA ARG A 560 -5.76 -7.38 25.28
C ARG A 560 -6.28 -8.22 24.12
N LEU A 561 -7.57 -8.33 23.97
CA LEU A 561 -8.29 -8.97 22.86
C LEU A 561 -8.01 -10.47 22.68
N TRP A 562 -6.74 -10.93 22.77
CA TRP A 562 -6.32 -12.29 22.51
C TRP A 562 -5.11 -12.68 23.37
N ALA A 563 -5.16 -13.89 23.95
CA ALA A 563 -4.08 -14.49 24.70
C ALA A 563 -3.98 -15.99 24.42
N GLU A 564 -2.77 -16.51 24.40
CA GLU A 564 -2.47 -17.92 24.16
C GLU A 564 -1.68 -18.52 25.30
N LEU A 565 -2.11 -19.69 25.76
CA LEU A 565 -1.43 -20.50 26.73
C LEU A 565 -0.23 -21.19 26.06
N LEU A 566 0.97 -20.74 26.35
CA LEU A 566 2.20 -21.31 25.82
C LEU A 566 2.78 -22.40 26.72
N SER A 567 3.44 -23.38 26.13
CA SER A 567 4.30 -24.32 26.83
C SER A 567 5.71 -24.31 26.26
N ALA A 568 6.71 -24.16 27.14
CA ALA A 568 8.12 -24.39 26.83
C ALA A 568 8.38 -25.91 26.99
N LYS A 569 8.77 -26.59 25.91
CA LYS A 569 8.99 -28.05 25.89
C LYS A 569 10.47 -28.41 25.90
N ALA A 570 11.31 -27.66 25.18
CA ALA A 570 12.76 -27.90 25.21
C ALA A 570 13.40 -27.17 26.37
N ALA A 571 14.45 -27.77 26.95
CA ALA A 571 15.12 -27.26 28.16
C ALA A 571 15.85 -25.92 27.93
N ASP A 572 16.16 -25.58 26.70
CA ASP A 572 16.84 -24.36 26.27
C ASP A 572 15.88 -23.22 25.82
N VAL A 573 14.57 -23.39 26.04
CA VAL A 573 13.57 -22.34 25.83
C VAL A 573 13.52 -21.42 27.05
N GLU A 574 13.70 -20.13 26.79
CA GLU A 574 13.58 -19.07 27.80
C GLU A 574 12.15 -18.52 27.81
N VAL A 575 11.56 -18.36 29.00
CA VAL A 575 10.28 -17.66 29.18
C VAL A 575 10.56 -16.18 29.39
N LEU A 576 10.09 -15.35 28.47
CA LEU A 576 10.26 -13.89 28.49
C LEU A 576 9.19 -13.23 29.37
N GLU A 577 7.92 -13.65 29.18
CA GLU A 577 6.78 -13.08 29.87
C GLU A 577 5.88 -14.16 30.45
N ARG A 578 5.20 -13.83 31.56
CA ARG A 578 4.19 -14.67 32.18
C ARG A 578 2.89 -13.89 32.41
N TYR A 579 1.77 -14.59 32.29
CA TYR A 579 0.48 -14.04 32.67
C TYR A 579 0.40 -13.89 34.21
N GLY A 580 -0.20 -12.80 34.65
CA GLY A 580 -0.62 -12.62 36.03
C GLY A 580 -1.94 -13.34 36.32
N LYS A 581 -2.52 -13.05 37.49
CA LYS A 581 -3.81 -13.64 37.89
C LYS A 581 -4.95 -13.13 36.99
N SER A 582 -5.71 -14.05 36.38
CA SER A 582 -6.81 -13.75 35.46
C SER A 582 -7.92 -14.81 35.50
N ASN A 583 -7.91 -15.77 34.57
CA ASN A 583 -8.98 -16.77 34.39
C ASN A 583 -8.62 -18.17 35.00
N GLY A 584 -7.53 -18.26 35.75
CA GLY A 584 -7.03 -19.51 36.35
C GLY A 584 -6.24 -20.40 35.37
N TRP A 585 -6.58 -20.39 34.07
CA TRP A 585 -5.88 -21.16 33.02
C TRP A 585 -4.58 -20.51 32.57
N LEU A 586 -4.58 -19.20 32.47
CA LEU A 586 -3.40 -18.41 32.11
C LEU A 586 -2.51 -18.08 33.30
N ASP A 587 -3.01 -18.15 34.55
CA ASP A 587 -2.34 -17.68 35.73
C ASP A 587 -0.94 -18.30 35.90
N GLY A 588 0.09 -17.46 35.88
CA GLY A 588 1.49 -17.84 35.99
C GLY A 588 2.10 -18.55 34.77
N GLN A 589 1.31 -18.80 33.74
CA GLN A 589 1.74 -19.50 32.52
C GLN A 589 2.57 -18.58 31.61
N PRO A 590 3.44 -19.15 30.72
CA PRO A 590 4.19 -18.35 29.76
C PRO A 590 3.28 -17.60 28.83
N ALA A 591 3.55 -16.29 28.64
CA ALA A 591 2.89 -15.40 27.67
C ALA A 591 3.81 -15.08 26.48
N ALA A 592 5.13 -15.17 26.66
CA ALA A 592 6.10 -15.09 25.58
C ALA A 592 7.29 -16.01 25.86
N ILE A 593 7.79 -16.67 24.82
CA ILE A 593 8.94 -17.59 24.88
C ILE A 593 9.91 -17.32 23.75
N THR A 594 11.20 -17.62 23.98
CA THR A 594 12.25 -17.47 22.96
C THR A 594 13.24 -18.62 23.02
N ARG A 595 13.87 -18.93 21.90
CA ARG A 595 14.94 -19.93 21.80
C ARG A 595 16.04 -19.47 20.87
N ALA A 596 17.29 -19.66 21.28
CA ALA A 596 18.43 -19.50 20.37
C ALA A 596 18.58 -20.77 19.50
N VAL A 597 18.79 -20.60 18.20
CA VAL A 597 18.95 -21.68 17.23
C VAL A 597 20.24 -21.43 16.44
N GLY A 598 21.35 -22.01 16.89
CA GLY A 598 22.65 -21.70 16.35
C GLY A 598 23.00 -20.21 16.50
N LYS A 599 23.18 -19.51 15.37
CA LYS A 599 23.39 -18.04 15.35
C LYS A 599 22.08 -17.25 15.31
N GLY A 600 20.96 -17.90 15.00
CA GLY A 600 19.65 -17.25 14.92
C GLY A 600 18.84 -17.37 16.19
N ARG A 601 17.63 -16.86 16.14
CA ARG A 601 16.68 -16.85 17.27
C ARG A 601 15.25 -16.95 16.76
N ILE A 602 14.40 -17.62 17.50
CA ILE A 602 12.96 -17.67 17.28
C ILE A 602 12.23 -17.29 18.56
N THR A 603 11.26 -16.43 18.46
CA THR A 603 10.47 -15.90 19.59
C THR A 603 8.99 -16.02 19.26
N TYR A 604 8.17 -16.31 20.25
CA TYR A 604 6.73 -16.31 20.14
C TYR A 604 6.12 -15.44 21.25
N ILE A 605 5.32 -14.45 20.87
CA ILE A 605 4.57 -13.57 21.77
C ILE A 605 3.09 -13.95 21.65
N GLY A 606 2.56 -14.68 22.65
CA GLY A 606 1.23 -15.26 22.65
C GLY A 606 0.12 -14.32 23.15
N ALA A 607 0.40 -13.05 23.39
CA ALA A 607 -0.58 -12.07 23.82
C ALA A 607 -0.48 -10.79 22.96
N TRP A 608 -1.61 -10.21 22.60
CA TRP A 608 -1.61 -8.85 22.08
C TRP A 608 -1.34 -7.88 23.22
N LEU A 609 -0.11 -7.45 23.36
CA LEU A 609 0.32 -6.56 24.43
C LEU A 609 -0.27 -5.16 24.27
N ASP A 610 -0.41 -4.45 25.38
CA ASP A 610 -0.72 -3.01 25.37
C ASP A 610 0.48 -2.19 24.82
N ASP A 611 0.28 -0.91 24.60
CA ASP A 611 1.29 -0.05 23.95
C ASP A 611 2.61 0.00 24.70
N ALA A 612 2.57 -0.04 26.04
CA ALA A 612 3.78 -0.07 26.87
C ALA A 612 4.54 -1.40 26.70
N GLY A 613 3.82 -2.52 26.73
CA GLY A 613 4.39 -3.85 26.49
C GLY A 613 4.94 -3.99 25.07
N MET A 614 4.22 -3.50 24.06
CA MET A 614 4.68 -3.52 22.67
C MET A 614 5.94 -2.66 22.47
N LYS A 615 6.01 -1.48 23.09
CA LYS A 615 7.22 -0.63 23.05
C LYS A 615 8.42 -1.33 23.68
N ALA A 616 8.24 -1.98 24.83
CA ALA A 616 9.31 -2.71 25.51
C ALA A 616 9.73 -3.96 24.73
N ALA A 617 8.77 -4.70 24.14
CA ALA A 617 9.05 -5.83 23.26
C ALA A 617 9.84 -5.40 22.02
N ALA A 618 9.45 -4.29 21.37
CA ALA A 618 10.17 -3.74 20.23
C ALA A 618 11.60 -3.34 20.57
N ALA A 619 11.82 -2.69 21.70
CA ALA A 619 13.16 -2.36 22.19
C ALA A 619 14.01 -3.61 22.41
N TRP A 620 13.46 -4.63 23.07
CA TRP A 620 14.16 -5.90 23.30
C TRP A 620 14.50 -6.62 21.98
N MET A 621 13.53 -6.77 21.08
CA MET A 621 13.76 -7.54 19.85
C MET A 621 14.74 -6.83 18.90
N THR A 622 14.75 -5.51 18.85
CA THR A 622 15.73 -4.73 18.05
C THR A 622 17.14 -4.81 18.66
N GLU A 623 17.26 -4.70 19.98
CA GLU A 623 18.53 -4.81 20.69
C GLU A 623 19.17 -6.19 20.49
N ILE A 624 18.43 -7.28 20.75
CA ILE A 624 18.96 -8.65 20.67
C ILE A 624 19.29 -9.06 19.22
N SER A 625 18.60 -8.47 18.23
CA SER A 625 18.88 -8.69 16.81
C SER A 625 20.01 -7.81 16.29
N GLY A 626 20.54 -6.88 17.08
CA GLY A 626 21.56 -5.94 16.68
C GLY A 626 21.11 -4.97 15.57
N VAL A 627 19.81 -4.66 15.52
CA VAL A 627 19.24 -3.64 14.63
C VAL A 627 19.73 -2.27 15.06
N ARG A 628 20.09 -1.44 14.11
CA ARG A 628 20.56 -0.09 14.38
C ARG A 628 19.67 0.93 13.68
N PRO A 629 19.36 2.08 14.33
CA PRO A 629 18.62 3.14 13.68
C PRO A 629 19.40 3.69 12.47
N ALA A 630 18.70 4.02 11.42
CA ALA A 630 19.29 4.54 10.18
C ALA A 630 20.06 5.87 10.37
N PHE A 631 19.60 6.69 11.30
CA PHE A 631 20.20 8.01 11.62
C PHE A 631 20.78 8.07 13.03
N GLY A 632 20.02 7.64 14.03
CA GLY A 632 20.36 7.72 15.45
C GLY A 632 19.20 8.28 16.28
N PRO A 633 19.45 8.61 17.57
CA PRO A 633 18.41 9.15 18.45
C PRO A 633 17.87 10.48 17.93
N VAL A 634 16.55 10.64 17.98
CA VAL A 634 15.84 11.86 17.64
C VAL A 634 14.86 12.25 18.74
N PRO A 635 14.47 13.54 18.86
CA PRO A 635 13.44 13.96 19.80
C PRO A 635 12.10 13.26 19.57
N TYR A 636 11.29 13.20 20.61
CA TYR A 636 9.91 12.69 20.52
C TYR A 636 9.13 13.46 19.42
N GLY A 637 8.34 12.73 18.65
CA GLY A 637 7.55 13.29 17.54
C GLY A 637 8.34 13.60 16.26
N VAL A 638 9.65 13.36 16.24
CA VAL A 638 10.44 13.46 15.01
C VAL A 638 10.56 12.08 14.37
N GLU A 639 10.10 11.96 13.15
CA GLU A 639 10.35 10.80 12.30
C GLU A 639 11.54 11.05 11.38
N VAL A 640 12.34 10.00 11.16
CA VAL A 640 13.44 10.00 10.20
C VAL A 640 13.24 8.92 9.17
N SER A 641 13.39 9.30 7.92
CA SER A 641 13.48 8.38 6.79
C SER A 641 14.83 8.53 6.11
N ALA A 642 15.42 7.40 5.69
CA ALA A 642 16.71 7.35 5.02
C ALA A 642 16.59 6.72 3.64
N ARG A 643 17.08 7.41 2.61
CA ARG A 643 17.18 6.89 1.24
C ARG A 643 18.64 6.78 0.82
N TYR A 644 19.04 5.59 0.38
CA TYR A 644 20.42 5.24 0.06
C TYR A 644 20.63 5.16 -1.46
N GLY A 645 21.71 5.75 -1.95
CA GLY A 645 22.09 5.71 -3.36
C GLY A 645 23.60 5.74 -3.56
N GLY A 646 24.04 5.62 -4.82
CA GLY A 646 25.48 5.59 -5.15
C GLY A 646 26.23 6.88 -4.78
N ARG A 647 25.53 8.01 -4.58
CA ARG A 647 26.12 9.29 -4.21
C ARG A 647 26.12 9.58 -2.71
N GLY A 648 25.47 8.72 -1.90
CA GLY A 648 25.37 8.88 -0.45
C GLY A 648 23.98 8.56 0.09
N THR A 649 23.74 8.99 1.33
CA THR A 649 22.44 8.81 2.02
C THR A 649 21.77 10.16 2.17
N VAL A 650 20.49 10.20 1.84
CA VAL A 650 19.59 11.35 2.06
C VAL A 650 18.71 11.05 3.24
N TYR A 651 18.70 11.94 4.22
CA TYR A 651 17.81 11.85 5.38
C TYR A 651 16.69 12.88 5.23
N ILE A 652 15.47 12.46 5.50
CA ILE A 652 14.27 13.30 5.54
C ILE A 652 13.79 13.25 6.99
N LEU A 653 13.69 14.43 7.61
CA LEU A 653 13.27 14.58 9.00
C LEU A 653 11.96 15.36 9.04
N GLU A 654 10.98 14.79 9.71
CA GLU A 654 9.65 15.35 9.84
C GLU A 654 9.27 15.43 11.32
N ASN A 655 8.71 16.58 11.71
CA ASN A 655 8.29 16.80 13.08
C ASN A 655 6.77 16.74 13.17
N PHE A 656 6.26 15.70 13.79
CA PHE A 656 4.84 15.45 14.08
C PHE A 656 4.45 15.82 15.52
N ALA A 657 5.39 16.34 16.35
CA ALA A 657 5.07 16.76 17.71
C ALA A 657 4.13 17.97 17.70
N ASN A 658 3.07 17.92 18.48
CA ASN A 658 2.22 19.08 18.76
C ASN A 658 3.06 20.10 19.56
N GLY A 659 3.06 21.36 19.16
CA GLY A 659 3.92 22.41 19.72
C GLY A 659 3.74 22.76 21.21
N ALA A 660 2.91 21.99 21.95
CA ALA A 660 2.73 22.14 23.39
C ALA A 660 3.74 21.29 24.23
N ASP A 661 4.32 20.22 23.66
CA ASP A 661 5.20 19.32 24.38
C ASP A 661 6.70 19.46 24.03
N GLY A 662 7.04 20.33 23.07
CA GLY A 662 8.41 20.55 22.62
C GLY A 662 9.29 21.42 23.54
N GLY A 663 8.77 21.83 24.69
CA GLY A 663 9.42 22.81 25.60
C GLY A 663 10.24 22.23 26.75
N ALA A 664 10.34 20.92 26.90
CA ALA A 664 10.96 20.35 28.11
C ALA A 664 11.84 19.13 27.83
N ALA A 665 12.85 19.23 26.98
CA ALA A 665 13.95 18.24 26.96
C ALA A 665 15.20 18.75 26.23
N CYS A 666 15.73 19.88 26.62
CA CYS A 666 17.16 20.20 26.52
C CYS A 666 17.56 20.87 27.83
N GLY A 667 18.00 20.04 28.79
CA GLY A 667 18.78 20.52 29.90
C GLY A 667 20.10 21.10 29.39
N ASP A 668 20.58 22.16 30.04
CA ASP A 668 21.73 22.98 29.67
C ASP A 668 23.10 22.29 29.56
N ASP A 669 23.17 20.96 29.65
CA ASP A 669 24.43 20.21 29.68
C ASP A 669 24.54 19.09 28.65
N GLY A 670 24.47 19.36 27.34
CA GLY A 670 24.69 18.25 26.39
C GLY A 670 24.78 18.51 24.90
N CYS A 671 24.65 19.73 24.41
CA CYS A 671 24.69 19.99 22.97
C CYS A 671 25.90 20.83 22.51
N ALA A 672 27.05 20.72 23.17
CA ALA A 672 28.30 21.33 22.73
C ALA A 672 29.19 20.29 22.06
N GLY A 673 29.08 20.13 20.74
CA GLY A 673 30.02 19.29 20.01
C GLY A 673 29.57 18.92 18.59
N ARG A 674 29.55 19.86 17.69
CA ARG A 674 29.84 19.88 16.25
C ARG A 674 28.98 20.90 15.53
N ARG A 675 29.40 22.12 15.64
CA ARG A 675 29.03 23.16 14.65
C ARG A 675 30.05 23.02 13.53
N ASP A 676 29.54 22.71 12.37
CA ASP A 676 29.93 23.20 11.05
C ASP A 676 29.29 22.28 10.01
N GLU A 677 28.15 22.75 9.49
CA GLU A 677 27.67 22.62 8.12
C GLU A 677 26.16 22.92 8.10
N ALA A 678 25.87 24.06 7.48
CA ALA A 678 24.58 24.60 7.00
C ALA A 678 23.28 23.91 7.47
N VAL A 679 22.72 24.41 8.55
CA VAL A 679 21.34 24.12 8.98
C VAL A 679 20.42 25.07 8.23
N GLY A 680 19.66 24.57 7.27
CA GLY A 680 18.54 25.28 6.70
C GLY A 680 17.38 25.37 7.70
N ASP A 681 16.72 26.51 7.70
CA ASP A 681 15.69 26.97 8.62
C ASP A 681 14.59 25.94 8.90
N PHE A 682 14.39 25.58 10.17
CA PHE A 682 13.34 24.66 10.63
C PHE A 682 12.00 25.39 10.70
N GLY A 683 11.17 25.30 9.66
CA GLY A 683 9.77 25.69 9.69
C GLY A 683 8.93 24.69 10.48
N GLY A 684 8.71 24.91 11.78
CA GLY A 684 7.80 24.09 12.58
C GLY A 684 6.34 24.33 12.20
N ILE A 685 5.57 23.25 12.09
CA ILE A 685 4.12 23.29 11.99
C ILE A 685 3.57 23.69 13.36
N ARG A 686 3.01 24.89 13.48
CA ARG A 686 2.30 25.32 14.69
C ARG A 686 0.82 24.96 14.55
N ARG A 687 0.33 24.01 15.36
CA ARG A 687 -1.11 23.86 15.58
C ARG A 687 -1.56 24.88 16.64
N GLY A 688 -2.47 25.75 16.27
CA GLY A 688 -3.13 26.65 17.23
C GLY A 688 -4.46 26.03 17.68
N GLY A 689 -4.70 25.91 19.00
CA GLY A 689 -6.00 25.67 19.57
C GLY A 689 -6.08 24.48 20.53
N ALA A 690 -6.22 24.80 21.83
CA ALA A 690 -6.53 23.84 22.87
C ALA A 690 -7.99 23.35 22.73
N PHE A 691 -8.21 22.04 22.65
CA PHE A 691 -9.48 21.39 23.02
C PHE A 691 -9.24 20.04 23.68
N GLY A 692 -10.08 19.77 24.67
CA GLY A 692 -9.99 18.77 25.69
C GLY A 692 -10.01 17.31 25.23
N SER A 693 -9.78 16.45 26.20
CA SER A 693 -9.66 14.98 26.21
C SER A 693 -10.45 14.21 25.17
N PRO A 694 -9.87 13.13 24.58
CA PRO A 694 -10.60 12.29 23.63
C PRO A 694 -11.61 11.42 24.36
N LEU A 695 -12.87 11.61 24.02
CA LEU A 695 -13.91 10.62 24.25
C LEU A 695 -13.61 9.37 23.42
N ARG A 696 -13.50 8.23 24.10
CA ARG A 696 -13.39 6.90 23.48
C ARG A 696 -14.63 6.65 22.63
N ALA A 697 -14.50 6.71 21.32
CA ALA A 697 -15.47 6.16 20.40
C ALA A 697 -15.09 4.71 20.09
N GLY A 698 -15.92 3.76 20.57
CA GLY A 698 -15.78 2.35 20.21
C GLY A 698 -16.06 2.15 18.72
N TRP A 699 -15.10 1.60 18.02
CA TRP A 699 -15.20 1.23 16.62
C TRP A 699 -15.68 -0.21 16.52
N GLY A 700 -16.93 -0.40 16.11
CA GLY A 700 -17.41 -1.66 15.58
C GLY A 700 -17.24 -1.62 14.06
N ALA A 701 -16.15 -2.13 13.54
CA ALA A 701 -16.02 -2.42 12.13
C ALA A 701 -16.45 -3.87 11.89
N ASN A 702 -17.58 -4.04 11.24
CA ASN A 702 -17.97 -5.30 10.66
C ASN A 702 -17.30 -5.37 9.27
N PRO A 703 -16.43 -6.35 8.97
CA PRO A 703 -15.91 -6.56 7.63
C PRO A 703 -16.88 -7.43 6.83
N GLY A 704 -18.04 -6.88 6.57
CA GLY A 704 -18.81 -7.27 5.42
C GLY A 704 -18.52 -6.23 4.34
N ILE A 705 -18.49 -6.63 3.10
CA ILE A 705 -18.56 -5.73 1.95
C ILE A 705 -19.79 -4.85 2.14
N TYR A 706 -19.66 -3.74 2.89
CA TYR A 706 -20.72 -2.79 3.11
C TYR A 706 -20.55 -1.63 2.13
N LYS A 707 -21.17 -1.81 0.96
CA LYS A 707 -21.78 -0.64 0.32
C LYS A 707 -23.01 -0.29 1.14
N ASP A 708 -22.93 0.73 1.97
CA ASP A 708 -24.13 1.38 2.45
C ASP A 708 -24.80 2.08 1.25
N ARG A 709 -25.70 1.33 0.59
CA ARG A 709 -26.65 1.93 -0.35
C ARG A 709 -27.74 2.60 0.47
N ARG A 710 -27.47 3.75 1.04
CA ARG A 710 -28.49 4.74 1.32
C ARG A 710 -27.97 6.10 0.91
N GLY A 711 -28.46 6.46 -0.27
CA GLY A 711 -28.85 7.81 -0.65
C GLY A 711 -27.72 8.85 -0.61
N PHE A 712 -27.27 9.09 -1.67
CA PHE A 712 -26.93 10.25 -2.49
C PHE A 712 -25.70 9.96 -3.33
#